data_8cf6e0965290c562e40a821e670743ae
#
_entry.id   8cf6e0965290c562e40a821e670743ae
#
_cell.length_a   1.000
_cell.length_b   1.000
_cell.length_c   1.000
_cell.angle_alpha   90.00
_cell.angle_beta   90.00
_cell.angle_gamma   90.00
#
_symmetry.space_group_name_H-M   'P 1'
#
loop_
_entity.id
_entity.type
_entity.pdbx_description
1 polymer ?
#
loop_
_entity_poly.entity_id
_entity_poly.type
_entity_poly.pdbx_seq_one_letter_code
_entity_poly.pdbx_strand_id
1 'polypeptide(L)'
;MHRFLVRVSSASNPLKNSRNRRAISPPLGSSSSSDPFTASGCAPKRTSCTYRWGSPIGYPYSTHLFRNLQTLSSQIRFHGGSSSGYWTKVNNSRNFGLNGSGSVRNLSNGSGRESIEYDVVIVGAGPAGLSAAIRLKQLCQEKNADLSVCVVEKGAEVGAHILSGNVFEPRALDELLPQWRQEQAPIQVPASSDKFWFLTKDRALSLPSPFDNRGNYVISLSQLARWLGGKAEELGTEIYPGFAASEVLFDANDNVVGIGTKDMGIAKDGSKKENFQPGVNIKGRVTLIAEGCRGSLSEKIIKKYKLREEVHAQHQTYALGIKEVWEVDENKHKPGEVLHTLGWPLDQKTYGGSFMYHMSDRQVAIGFVVALNYHNPFLNPYEEFQKLKHHPAIKATLEGGSVLQYGARTLNEGGFQSIPYPVFPGGAIIGCSAGFLNVPKIKGTHTAMKSGMLAAEAAFSAIHEGLNMNTYWDNLRNSWVWKELYAARNYRPAFEYGLLPGLAISAAEHYLLRGKAPFTLKHGKPDHEATNLARLHTPIEYPKPDGLLSFDMANSLYRSNTNHDHDQPSHLRLRDPKIPENVNLPDYAAPESRYCPARVYEYVADEEGKPRLHINAQNCLHCKACDIKDPKQNIEWTVPGGGGGPSYSLM
;
A
#
# COMPACT_ATOMS: atom_id res chain seq x y z
N MET A 1 -15.13 -30.66 25.02
CA MET A 1 -13.78 -30.60 25.60
C MET A 1 -13.19 -31.96 25.97
N HIS A 2 -13.95 -32.99 26.24
CA HIS A 2 -13.44 -34.32 26.64
C HIS A 2 -13.05 -35.28 25.49
N ARG A 3 -13.36 -34.98 24.23
CA ARG A 3 -13.03 -35.85 23.08
C ARG A 3 -11.76 -35.40 22.27
N PHE A 4 -11.15 -34.29 22.63
CA PHE A 4 -9.97 -33.79 21.93
C PHE A 4 -8.64 -34.06 22.66
N LEU A 5 -8.70 -34.47 23.95
CA LEU A 5 -7.51 -34.75 24.77
C LEU A 5 -7.13 -36.24 24.84
N VAL A 6 -7.88 -37.15 24.20
CA VAL A 6 -7.63 -38.60 24.28
C VAL A 6 -6.87 -39.18 23.09
N ARG A 7 -6.49 -38.38 22.10
CA ARG A 7 -5.73 -38.88 20.93
C ARG A 7 -4.25 -38.50 20.87
N VAL A 8 -3.67 -37.96 21.92
CA VAL A 8 -2.23 -37.59 21.98
C VAL A 8 -1.44 -38.42 22.97
N SER A 9 -2.05 -39.39 23.68
CA SER A 9 -1.34 -40.23 24.65
C SER A 9 -1.61 -41.72 24.39
N SER A 10 -1.02 -42.28 23.34
CA SER A 10 -0.72 -43.73 23.30
C SER A 10 0.18 -44.08 22.11
N ALA A 11 1.48 -43.96 22.29
CA ALA A 11 2.49 -44.78 21.62
C ALA A 11 3.81 -44.65 22.39
N SER A 12 3.90 -45.36 23.48
CA SER A 12 5.18 -45.72 24.12
C SER A 12 5.35 -47.21 24.09
N ASN A 13 6.41 -47.62 23.43
CA ASN A 13 7.25 -48.83 23.51
C ASN A 13 6.73 -50.10 24.26
N PRO A 14 7.16 -51.31 23.85
CA PRO A 14 8.44 -51.80 24.37
C PRO A 14 9.35 -52.59 23.40
N LEU A 15 10.63 -52.51 23.75
CA LEU A 15 11.76 -53.37 23.36
C LEU A 15 11.51 -54.87 23.44
N LYS A 16 12.09 -55.66 22.48
CA LYS A 16 12.89 -56.86 22.79
C LYS A 16 13.72 -57.37 21.60
N ASN A 17 15.00 -57.40 21.85
CA ASN A 17 16.10 -58.25 21.39
C ASN A 17 15.82 -59.41 20.41
N SER A 18 16.67 -59.52 19.35
CA SER A 18 17.67 -60.61 19.27
C SER A 18 18.55 -60.50 18.01
N ARG A 19 19.81 -60.55 18.26
CA ARG A 19 21.04 -60.98 17.56
C ARG A 19 20.88 -61.81 16.25
N ASN A 20 21.61 -61.49 15.14
CA ASN A 20 22.88 -62.07 14.76
C ASN A 20 23.29 -61.77 13.28
N ARG A 21 24.51 -61.25 13.14
CA ARG A 21 25.66 -61.60 12.27
C ARG A 21 25.41 -61.92 10.79
N ARG A 22 25.97 -61.23 9.83
CA ARG A 22 27.33 -61.34 9.27
C ARG A 22 27.51 -60.49 8.02
N ALA A 23 28.70 -59.98 7.94
CA ALA A 23 29.31 -59.21 6.87
C ALA A 23 29.53 -60.03 5.58
N ILE A 24 29.69 -59.31 4.46
CA ILE A 24 30.76 -59.58 3.44
C ILE A 24 30.73 -58.39 2.46
N SER A 25 31.87 -57.71 2.26
CA SER A 25 32.24 -56.78 1.21
C SER A 25 33.23 -57.46 0.25
N PRO A 26 33.84 -56.75 -0.74
CA PRO A 26 33.42 -56.65 -2.14
C PRO A 26 34.35 -57.50 -3.07
N PRO A 27 34.43 -57.30 -4.38
CA PRO A 27 35.62 -56.71 -4.95
C PRO A 27 35.47 -55.84 -6.24
N LEU A 28 36.51 -55.07 -6.43
CA LEU A 28 37.04 -54.28 -7.52
C LEU A 28 37.28 -55.03 -8.88
N GLY A 29 37.34 -54.21 -9.94
CA GLY A 29 37.95 -54.56 -11.23
C GLY A 29 37.60 -53.47 -12.26
N SER A 30 38.32 -52.47 -12.54
CA SER A 30 39.51 -52.07 -13.29
C SER A 30 39.50 -52.39 -14.80
N SER A 31 39.76 -51.36 -15.56
CA SER A 31 40.59 -51.12 -16.75
C SER A 31 39.83 -50.62 -17.97
N SER A 32 40.12 -49.39 -18.39
CA SER A 32 41.22 -48.87 -19.21
C SER A 32 40.94 -48.92 -20.72
N SER A 33 41.06 -47.77 -21.33
CA SER A 33 41.88 -47.36 -22.47
C SER A 33 41.15 -46.80 -23.71
N SER A 34 41.52 -45.61 -24.00
CA SER A 34 42.23 -45.04 -25.15
C SER A 34 41.41 -44.38 -26.27
N ASP A 35 41.74 -43.09 -26.44
CA ASP A 35 41.62 -42.26 -27.65
C ASP A 35 42.42 -42.87 -28.86
N PRO A 36 42.46 -42.27 -30.07
CA PRO A 36 42.04 -40.93 -30.56
C PRO A 36 41.64 -40.83 -32.08
N PHE A 37 41.55 -39.53 -32.55
CA PHE A 37 41.60 -39.04 -33.97
C PHE A 37 40.29 -39.12 -34.78
N THR A 38 39.86 -38.11 -35.54
CA THR A 38 40.49 -37.07 -36.37
C THR A 38 39.48 -36.00 -36.78
N ALA A 39 40.04 -34.84 -37.09
CA ALA A 39 39.39 -33.65 -37.59
C ALA A 39 38.81 -33.83 -39.02
N SER A 40 37.74 -33.09 -39.32
CA SER A 40 37.60 -32.39 -40.59
C SER A 40 36.50 -31.32 -40.50
N GLY A 41 36.87 -30.10 -40.90
CA GLY A 41 36.09 -28.91 -40.80
C GLY A 41 35.04 -28.80 -41.91
N CYS A 42 34.07 -27.97 -41.60
CA CYS A 42 33.32 -27.17 -42.56
C CYS A 42 32.61 -26.05 -41.82
N ALA A 43 33.00 -24.82 -42.16
CA ALA A 43 32.28 -23.62 -41.72
C ALA A 43 30.97 -23.49 -42.53
N PRO A 44 29.89 -23.05 -41.90
CA PRO A 44 28.76 -22.52 -42.66
C PRO A 44 28.63 -21.00 -42.47
N LYS A 45 28.39 -20.42 -43.60
CA LYS A 45 28.06 -19.06 -43.99
C LYS A 45 27.20 -18.30 -42.98
N ARG A 46 27.61 -17.07 -42.68
CA ARG A 46 26.79 -16.02 -42.09
C ARG A 46 25.61 -15.70 -43.00
N THR A 47 24.41 -15.99 -42.54
CA THR A 47 23.18 -15.36 -43.01
C THR A 47 22.73 -14.35 -41.95
N SER A 48 22.85 -13.10 -42.32
CA SER A 48 22.34 -11.95 -41.54
C SER A 48 20.82 -11.95 -41.59
N CYS A 49 20.18 -12.38 -40.49
CA CYS A 49 18.77 -12.05 -40.23
C CYS A 49 18.72 -10.74 -39.45
N THR A 50 18.42 -9.67 -40.17
CA THR A 50 18.01 -8.40 -39.57
C THR A 50 16.62 -8.57 -38.99
N TYR A 51 16.52 -8.79 -37.69
CA TYR A 51 15.28 -8.58 -36.98
C TYR A 51 15.05 -7.06 -36.85
N ARG A 52 14.10 -6.55 -37.64
CA ARG A 52 13.48 -5.26 -37.41
C ARG A 52 12.70 -5.37 -36.10
N TRP A 53 13.15 -4.66 -35.09
CA TRP A 53 12.37 -4.36 -33.90
C TRP A 53 11.19 -3.49 -34.34
N GLY A 54 10.00 -4.08 -34.34
CA GLY A 54 8.76 -3.32 -34.37
C GLY A 54 8.67 -2.49 -33.11
N SER A 55 8.58 -1.19 -33.27
CA SER A 55 8.32 -0.24 -32.19
C SER A 55 7.09 -0.69 -31.40
N PRO A 56 7.11 -0.64 -30.06
CA PRO A 56 5.91 -0.83 -29.28
C PRO A 56 4.93 0.28 -29.65
N ILE A 57 3.69 -0.09 -29.86
CA ILE A 57 2.56 0.79 -30.09
C ILE A 57 2.51 1.77 -28.92
N GLY A 58 2.98 2.99 -29.15
CA GLY A 58 2.87 4.10 -28.22
C GLY A 58 1.40 4.48 -28.13
N TYR A 59 0.77 4.20 -27.01
CA TYR A 59 -0.48 4.86 -26.64
C TYR A 59 -0.19 6.36 -26.51
N PRO A 60 -0.99 7.24 -27.09
CA PRO A 60 -0.78 8.69 -26.98
C PRO A 60 -1.13 9.13 -25.56
N TYR A 61 -0.10 9.25 -24.72
CA TYR A 61 -0.26 9.73 -23.36
C TYR A 61 -0.53 11.23 -23.31
N SER A 62 -1.68 11.55 -22.81
CA SER A 62 -2.05 12.71 -21.96
C SER A 62 -1.57 14.11 -22.37
N THR A 63 -1.52 14.43 -23.65
CA THR A 63 -1.51 15.85 -24.07
C THR A 63 -2.86 16.53 -23.84
N HIS A 64 -3.94 15.78 -23.64
CA HIS A 64 -5.27 16.35 -23.41
C HIS A 64 -5.46 16.93 -22.00
N LEU A 65 -4.88 16.30 -20.95
CA LEU A 65 -5.03 16.84 -19.59
C LEU A 65 -4.27 18.16 -19.38
N PHE A 66 -3.04 18.23 -19.87
CA PHE A 66 -2.29 19.49 -19.88
C PHE A 66 -2.98 20.56 -20.73
N ARG A 67 -3.61 20.18 -21.84
CA ARG A 67 -4.41 21.12 -22.63
C ARG A 67 -5.63 21.63 -21.85
N ASN A 68 -6.33 20.79 -21.08
CA ASN A 68 -7.50 21.24 -20.33
C ASN A 68 -7.14 22.23 -19.22
N LEU A 69 -6.04 22.02 -18.50
CA LEU A 69 -5.56 23.01 -17.52
C LEU A 69 -5.02 24.28 -18.20
N GLN A 70 -4.33 24.16 -19.33
CA GLN A 70 -3.93 25.32 -20.12
C GLN A 70 -5.15 26.05 -20.74
N THR A 71 -6.18 25.31 -21.13
CA THR A 71 -7.42 25.89 -21.67
C THR A 71 -8.21 26.60 -20.56
N LEU A 72 -8.25 26.04 -19.34
CA LEU A 72 -8.82 26.72 -18.18
C LEU A 72 -8.04 27.99 -17.83
N SER A 73 -6.71 27.93 -17.80
CA SER A 73 -5.89 29.12 -17.56
C SER A 73 -6.00 30.15 -18.68
N SER A 74 -6.13 29.72 -19.95
CA SER A 74 -6.32 30.62 -21.09
C SER A 74 -7.74 31.21 -21.14
N GLN A 75 -8.77 30.46 -20.75
CA GLN A 75 -10.13 31.01 -20.64
C GLN A 75 -10.23 32.06 -19.53
N ILE A 76 -9.56 31.86 -18.39
CA ILE A 76 -9.49 32.87 -17.32
C ILE A 76 -8.71 34.11 -17.77
N ARG A 77 -7.66 33.96 -18.62
CA ARG A 77 -6.93 35.12 -19.18
C ARG A 77 -7.73 35.96 -20.17
N PHE A 78 -8.69 35.40 -20.92
CA PHE A 78 -9.50 36.15 -21.88
C PHE A 78 -10.61 36.98 -21.24
N HIS A 79 -10.90 36.84 -19.93
CA HIS A 79 -11.89 37.67 -19.24
C HIS A 79 -11.28 38.83 -18.46
N GLY A 80 -10.00 39.09 -18.57
CA GLY A 80 -9.27 40.22 -17.99
C GLY A 80 -9.06 41.43 -18.90
N GLY A 81 -9.71 41.50 -20.06
CA GLY A 81 -9.67 42.64 -20.99
C GLY A 81 -10.79 43.64 -20.74
N SER A 82 -10.39 44.84 -20.38
CA SER A 82 -11.18 46.01 -20.06
C SER A 82 -12.42 46.22 -20.95
N SER A 83 -13.61 46.18 -20.32
CA SER A 83 -14.74 47.03 -20.75
C SER A 83 -15.58 47.38 -19.53
N SER A 84 -15.62 48.67 -19.26
CA SER A 84 -16.51 49.34 -18.31
C SER A 84 -17.99 49.05 -18.62
N GLY A 85 -18.72 48.53 -17.66
CA GLY A 85 -20.19 48.46 -17.83
C GLY A 85 -20.90 47.58 -16.82
N TYR A 86 -21.45 48.24 -15.80
CA TYR A 86 -22.63 47.86 -15.01
C TYR A 86 -22.75 46.44 -14.45
N TRP A 87 -22.33 46.29 -13.19
CA TRP A 87 -22.81 45.20 -12.30
C TRP A 87 -23.92 45.80 -11.39
N THR A 88 -25.15 45.46 -11.69
CA THR A 88 -26.28 45.64 -10.77
C THR A 88 -26.14 44.63 -9.63
N LYS A 89 -26.02 45.17 -8.41
CA LYS A 89 -26.09 44.42 -7.16
C LYS A 89 -27.46 43.74 -7.06
N VAL A 90 -27.47 42.40 -7.09
CA VAL A 90 -28.57 41.64 -6.51
C VAL A 90 -28.13 41.22 -5.12
N ASN A 91 -28.52 41.97 -4.12
CA ASN A 91 -28.47 41.61 -2.71
C ASN A 91 -29.54 40.54 -2.47
N ASN A 92 -29.13 39.29 -2.27
CA ASN A 92 -29.91 38.31 -1.54
C ASN A 92 -29.08 37.81 -0.36
N SER A 93 -29.13 38.56 0.73
CA SER A 93 -28.69 38.17 2.04
C SER A 93 -29.64 37.09 2.59
N ARG A 94 -29.24 35.82 2.58
CA ARG A 94 -29.76 34.83 3.51
C ARG A 94 -28.65 34.44 4.46
N ASN A 95 -28.79 34.90 5.69
CA ASN A 95 -27.96 34.58 6.82
C ASN A 95 -27.91 33.04 7.01
N PHE A 96 -26.76 32.43 6.70
CA PHE A 96 -26.38 31.14 7.26
C PHE A 96 -25.47 31.42 8.45
N GLY A 97 -25.88 30.96 9.61
CA GLY A 97 -25.19 31.20 10.87
C GLY A 97 -23.83 30.50 10.95
N LEU A 98 -22.85 31.03 10.27
CA LEU A 98 -21.45 31.01 10.62
C LEU A 98 -21.08 32.47 10.82
N ASN A 99 -21.23 32.95 12.05
CA ASN A 99 -20.75 34.25 12.46
C ASN A 99 -19.24 34.32 12.30
N GLY A 100 -18.78 35.09 11.34
CA GLY A 100 -17.37 35.38 11.15
C GLY A 100 -17.08 35.91 9.75
N SER A 101 -17.45 37.16 9.48
CA SER A 101 -16.89 37.94 8.37
C SER A 101 -15.43 38.28 8.66
N GLY A 102 -14.57 37.26 8.62
CA GLY A 102 -13.12 37.41 8.59
C GLY A 102 -12.69 37.44 7.13
N SER A 103 -12.14 38.54 6.66
CA SER A 103 -11.45 38.59 5.38
C SER A 103 -10.47 37.42 5.30
N VAL A 104 -10.65 36.54 4.31
CA VAL A 104 -9.66 35.53 3.96
C VAL A 104 -8.34 36.28 3.73
N ARG A 105 -7.47 36.29 4.70
CA ARG A 105 -6.10 36.74 4.48
C ARG A 105 -5.52 35.74 3.49
N ASN A 106 -5.10 36.23 2.33
CA ASN A 106 -4.22 35.50 1.44
C ASN A 106 -3.00 35.08 2.27
N LEU A 107 -3.02 33.86 2.80
CA LEU A 107 -1.88 33.23 3.50
C LEU A 107 -0.82 32.77 2.51
N SER A 108 -0.83 33.30 1.31
CA SER A 108 0.31 33.25 0.41
C SER A 108 1.25 34.39 0.75
N ASN A 109 2.14 34.16 1.71
CA ASN A 109 3.32 34.98 1.78
C ASN A 109 4.10 34.81 0.47
N GLY A 110 3.86 35.69 -0.50
CA GLY A 110 4.77 35.96 -1.61
C GLY A 110 4.91 34.94 -2.74
N SER A 111 4.20 33.82 -2.76
CA SER A 111 4.19 32.91 -3.91
C SER A 111 2.94 33.15 -4.74
N GLY A 112 3.09 33.60 -5.96
CA GLY A 112 1.99 33.83 -6.91
C GLY A 112 1.35 32.53 -7.40
N ARG A 113 0.94 31.63 -6.47
CA ARG A 113 0.23 30.38 -6.77
C ARG A 113 -1.21 30.69 -7.13
N GLU A 114 -1.66 30.09 -8.21
CA GLU A 114 -3.06 30.11 -8.62
C GLU A 114 -3.93 29.37 -7.59
N SER A 115 -5.15 29.85 -7.37
CA SER A 115 -6.14 29.22 -6.48
C SER A 115 -7.38 28.84 -7.27
N ILE A 116 -7.80 27.58 -7.13
CA ILE A 116 -9.01 27.01 -7.71
C ILE A 116 -9.92 26.59 -6.56
N GLU A 117 -11.23 26.80 -6.70
CA GLU A 117 -12.22 26.54 -5.65
C GLU A 117 -13.21 25.46 -6.08
N TYR A 118 -13.48 24.51 -5.19
CA TYR A 118 -14.46 23.44 -5.32
C TYR A 118 -15.33 23.37 -4.06
N ASP A 119 -16.49 22.73 -4.14
CA ASP A 119 -17.25 22.41 -2.94
C ASP A 119 -16.57 21.30 -2.13
N VAL A 120 -16.10 20.25 -2.80
CA VAL A 120 -15.39 19.13 -2.14
C VAL A 120 -14.08 18.83 -2.84
N VAL A 121 -13.00 18.80 -2.04
CA VAL A 121 -11.67 18.38 -2.46
C VAL A 121 -11.34 17.03 -1.85
N ILE A 122 -10.97 16.04 -2.67
CA ILE A 122 -10.62 14.68 -2.25
C ILE A 122 -9.15 14.45 -2.58
N VAL A 123 -8.35 14.05 -1.60
CA VAL A 123 -6.92 13.78 -1.76
C VAL A 123 -6.67 12.28 -1.85
N GLY A 124 -6.40 11.79 -3.06
CA GLY A 124 -6.12 10.41 -3.40
C GLY A 124 -7.24 9.71 -4.16
N ALA A 125 -6.95 9.27 -5.38
CA ALA A 125 -7.83 8.49 -6.27
C ALA A 125 -7.73 6.96 -5.99
N GLY A 126 -7.69 6.57 -4.73
CA GLY A 126 -7.83 5.19 -4.30
C GLY A 126 -9.31 4.80 -4.09
N PRO A 127 -9.58 3.53 -3.69
CA PRO A 127 -10.95 3.05 -3.51
C PRO A 127 -11.81 3.92 -2.58
N ALA A 128 -11.24 4.48 -1.51
CA ALA A 128 -11.97 5.35 -0.58
C ALA A 128 -12.35 6.69 -1.23
N GLY A 129 -11.38 7.36 -1.86
CA GLY A 129 -11.60 8.67 -2.49
C GLY A 129 -12.56 8.59 -3.67
N LEU A 130 -12.39 7.59 -4.54
CA LEU A 130 -13.27 7.38 -5.69
C LEU A 130 -14.69 7.00 -5.25
N SER A 131 -14.84 6.17 -4.22
CA SER A 131 -16.17 5.86 -3.67
C SER A 131 -16.85 7.09 -3.06
N ALA A 132 -16.06 7.98 -2.44
CA ALA A 132 -16.61 9.25 -1.94
C ALA A 132 -17.06 10.15 -3.09
N ALA A 133 -16.25 10.29 -4.14
CA ALA A 133 -16.59 11.09 -5.32
C ALA A 133 -17.86 10.58 -6.02
N ILE A 134 -17.94 9.27 -6.29
CA ILE A 134 -19.11 8.64 -6.90
C ILE A 134 -20.36 8.88 -6.03
N ARG A 135 -20.28 8.62 -4.71
CA ARG A 135 -21.43 8.79 -3.81
C ARG A 135 -21.90 10.23 -3.71
N LEU A 136 -20.99 11.21 -3.68
CA LEU A 136 -21.33 12.64 -3.73
C LEU A 136 -22.12 12.99 -4.98
N LYS A 137 -21.66 12.55 -6.14
CA LYS A 137 -22.33 12.84 -7.41
C LYS A 137 -23.68 12.11 -7.53
N GLN A 138 -23.81 10.89 -6.99
CA GLN A 138 -25.11 10.22 -6.88
C GLN A 138 -26.07 11.03 -6.01
N LEU A 139 -25.63 11.54 -4.85
CA LEU A 139 -26.46 12.38 -3.98
C LEU A 139 -26.87 13.68 -4.67
N CYS A 140 -25.98 14.27 -5.47
CA CYS A 140 -26.32 15.43 -6.29
C CYS A 140 -27.47 15.11 -7.26
N GLN A 141 -27.41 13.97 -7.93
CA GLN A 141 -28.50 13.52 -8.83
C GLN A 141 -29.79 13.21 -8.05
N GLU A 142 -29.70 12.47 -6.93
CA GLU A 142 -30.84 12.10 -6.08
C GLU A 142 -31.58 13.31 -5.51
N LYS A 143 -30.83 14.39 -5.18
CA LYS A 143 -31.35 15.59 -4.50
C LYS A 143 -31.48 16.79 -5.41
N ASN A 144 -31.23 16.63 -6.72
CA ASN A 144 -31.22 17.71 -7.72
C ASN A 144 -30.36 18.91 -7.26
N ALA A 145 -29.17 18.61 -6.74
CA ALA A 145 -28.16 19.57 -6.29
C ALA A 145 -26.96 19.53 -7.24
N ASP A 146 -26.18 20.60 -7.26
CA ASP A 146 -24.93 20.65 -8.02
C ASP A 146 -23.79 21.03 -7.07
N LEU A 147 -22.86 20.09 -6.86
CA LEU A 147 -21.62 20.29 -6.12
C LEU A 147 -20.44 20.02 -7.04
N SER A 148 -19.50 20.93 -7.07
CA SER A 148 -18.21 20.74 -7.72
C SER A 148 -17.33 19.83 -6.87
N VAL A 149 -16.84 18.72 -7.46
CA VAL A 149 -16.03 17.71 -6.79
C VAL A 149 -14.73 17.48 -7.55
N CYS A 150 -13.61 17.63 -6.88
CA CYS A 150 -12.31 17.38 -7.45
C CYS A 150 -11.56 16.29 -6.67
N VAL A 151 -10.86 15.40 -7.39
CA VAL A 151 -9.97 14.37 -6.83
C VAL A 151 -8.56 14.63 -7.30
N VAL A 152 -7.62 14.76 -6.36
CA VAL A 152 -6.20 14.98 -6.64
C VAL A 152 -5.43 13.68 -6.43
N GLU A 153 -4.67 13.23 -7.44
CA GLU A 153 -3.87 12.00 -7.39
C GLU A 153 -2.41 12.29 -7.74
N LYS A 154 -1.48 11.82 -6.90
CA LYS A 154 -0.03 12.03 -7.13
C LYS A 154 0.55 11.12 -8.22
N GLY A 155 -0.03 9.97 -8.47
CA GLY A 155 0.38 9.05 -9.54
C GLY A 155 0.14 9.64 -10.93
N ALA A 156 0.88 9.17 -11.92
CA ALA A 156 0.72 9.61 -13.32
C ALA A 156 -0.69 9.31 -13.87
N GLU A 157 -1.34 8.30 -13.33
CA GLU A 157 -2.71 7.90 -13.65
C GLU A 157 -3.39 7.28 -12.42
N VAL A 158 -4.71 7.22 -12.43
CA VAL A 158 -5.48 6.51 -11.40
C VAL A 158 -5.07 5.04 -11.39
N GLY A 159 -4.79 4.49 -10.21
CA GLY A 159 -4.40 3.09 -10.03
C GLY A 159 -2.89 2.81 -10.14
N ALA A 160 -2.07 3.73 -10.69
CA ALA A 160 -0.62 3.51 -10.85
C ALA A 160 0.12 3.16 -9.56
N HIS A 161 -0.29 3.72 -8.42
CA HIS A 161 0.33 3.48 -7.12
C HIS A 161 -0.43 2.46 -6.26
N ILE A 162 -1.43 1.78 -6.80
CA ILE A 162 -2.27 0.85 -6.05
C ILE A 162 -1.66 -0.55 -6.04
N LEU A 163 -1.46 -1.08 -4.84
CA LEU A 163 -1.03 -2.45 -4.59
C LEU A 163 -1.88 -3.05 -3.47
N SER A 164 -2.39 -4.27 -3.67
CA SER A 164 -3.18 -5.00 -2.68
C SER A 164 -2.86 -6.49 -2.66
N GLY A 165 -3.45 -7.21 -1.69
CA GLY A 165 -3.40 -8.68 -1.62
C GLY A 165 -4.35 -9.38 -2.59
N ASN A 166 -5.12 -8.66 -3.38
CA ASN A 166 -5.99 -9.12 -4.48
C ASN A 166 -7.30 -9.83 -4.11
N VAL A 167 -7.56 -10.26 -2.87
CA VAL A 167 -8.89 -10.80 -2.53
C VAL A 167 -9.82 -9.67 -2.14
N PHE A 168 -10.86 -9.48 -2.93
CA PHE A 168 -11.83 -8.39 -2.86
C PHE A 168 -13.19 -8.88 -2.34
N GLU A 169 -13.71 -8.22 -1.32
CA GLU A 169 -15.07 -8.40 -0.81
C GLU A 169 -15.99 -7.35 -1.46
N PRO A 170 -16.99 -7.74 -2.27
CA PRO A 170 -17.76 -6.81 -3.09
C PRO A 170 -18.80 -5.99 -2.33
N ARG A 171 -19.06 -6.25 -1.06
CA ARG A 171 -20.13 -5.67 -0.27
C ARG A 171 -20.31 -4.16 -0.42
N ALA A 172 -19.21 -3.41 -0.32
CA ALA A 172 -19.28 -1.95 -0.47
C ALA A 172 -19.53 -1.52 -1.91
N LEU A 173 -19.04 -2.28 -2.88
CA LEU A 173 -19.29 -2.05 -4.30
C LEU A 173 -20.74 -2.38 -4.67
N ASP A 174 -21.31 -3.47 -4.11
CA ASP A 174 -22.73 -3.81 -4.26
C ASP A 174 -23.65 -2.69 -3.74
N GLU A 175 -23.23 -1.99 -2.67
CA GLU A 175 -23.97 -0.84 -2.13
C GLU A 175 -23.79 0.43 -2.99
N LEU A 176 -22.59 0.68 -3.53
CA LEU A 176 -22.26 1.90 -4.27
C LEU A 176 -22.73 1.85 -5.73
N LEU A 177 -22.47 0.75 -6.41
CA LEU A 177 -22.74 0.52 -7.83
C LEU A 177 -23.37 -0.88 -8.01
N PRO A 178 -24.66 -1.07 -7.70
CA PRO A 178 -25.31 -2.40 -7.73
C PRO A 178 -25.21 -3.09 -9.11
N GLN A 179 -25.06 -2.32 -10.17
CA GLN A 179 -25.00 -2.78 -11.57
C GLN A 179 -23.57 -3.11 -12.04
N TRP A 180 -22.56 -3.10 -11.15
CA TRP A 180 -21.15 -3.26 -11.54
C TRP A 180 -20.85 -4.51 -12.40
N ARG A 181 -21.66 -5.59 -12.24
CA ARG A 181 -21.51 -6.82 -13.04
C ARG A 181 -21.92 -6.60 -14.50
N GLN A 182 -22.97 -5.82 -14.74
CA GLN A 182 -23.45 -5.44 -16.05
C GLN A 182 -22.56 -4.38 -16.70
N GLU A 183 -21.92 -3.54 -15.89
CA GLU A 183 -21.04 -2.45 -16.31
C GLU A 183 -19.59 -2.90 -16.50
N GLN A 184 -19.35 -4.19 -16.64
CA GLN A 184 -18.05 -4.79 -16.97
C GLN A 184 -16.91 -4.37 -16.01
N ALA A 185 -17.19 -4.27 -14.70
CA ALA A 185 -16.14 -4.10 -13.71
C ALA A 185 -15.07 -5.20 -13.86
N PRO A 186 -13.77 -4.90 -13.68
CA PRO A 186 -12.69 -5.87 -13.84
C PRO A 186 -12.62 -6.86 -12.65
N ILE A 187 -13.75 -7.55 -12.39
CA ILE A 187 -13.97 -8.48 -11.29
C ILE A 187 -14.50 -9.78 -11.87
N GLN A 188 -13.59 -10.66 -12.30
CA GLN A 188 -13.96 -11.82 -13.12
C GLN A 188 -13.72 -13.16 -12.44
N VAL A 189 -12.80 -13.25 -11.47
CA VAL A 189 -12.36 -14.52 -10.90
C VAL A 189 -12.93 -14.69 -9.48
N PRO A 190 -14.02 -15.46 -9.30
CA PRO A 190 -14.53 -15.75 -7.97
C PRO A 190 -13.53 -16.59 -7.17
N ALA A 191 -13.40 -16.32 -5.87
CA ALA A 191 -12.61 -17.17 -4.99
C ALA A 191 -13.25 -18.56 -4.90
N SER A 192 -12.50 -19.59 -5.30
CA SER A 192 -12.98 -20.97 -5.44
C SER A 192 -12.59 -21.87 -4.28
N SER A 193 -11.49 -21.57 -3.59
CA SER A 193 -11.00 -22.35 -2.45
C SER A 193 -10.16 -21.51 -1.51
N ASP A 194 -10.20 -21.86 -0.21
CA ASP A 194 -9.38 -21.27 0.83
C ASP A 194 -8.45 -22.33 1.41
N LYS A 195 -7.13 -22.07 1.34
CA LYS A 195 -6.10 -22.90 1.95
C LYS A 195 -5.35 -22.10 3.00
N PHE A 196 -5.05 -22.74 4.12
CA PHE A 196 -4.26 -22.15 5.19
C PHE A 196 -3.18 -23.12 5.63
N TRP A 197 -1.91 -22.76 5.45
CA TRP A 197 -0.78 -23.62 5.75
C TRP A 197 0.14 -23.01 6.81
N PHE A 198 0.65 -23.89 7.67
CA PHE A 198 1.80 -23.60 8.50
C PHE A 198 3.05 -24.18 7.82
N LEU A 199 3.99 -23.31 7.48
CA LEU A 199 5.24 -23.71 6.84
C LEU A 199 6.32 -23.98 7.90
N THR A 200 6.96 -25.13 7.79
CA THR A 200 8.28 -25.40 8.35
C THR A 200 9.31 -25.19 7.23
N LYS A 201 10.59 -25.42 7.47
CA LYS A 201 11.62 -25.23 6.43
C LYS A 201 11.35 -26.06 5.16
N ASP A 202 10.84 -27.28 5.32
CA ASP A 202 10.73 -28.25 4.22
C ASP A 202 9.31 -28.79 3.99
N ARG A 203 8.35 -28.47 4.87
CA ARG A 203 7.00 -29.03 4.81
C ARG A 203 5.93 -27.96 5.01
N ALA A 204 4.82 -28.14 4.33
CA ALA A 204 3.58 -27.38 4.54
C ALA A 204 2.57 -28.27 5.30
N LEU A 205 2.11 -27.77 6.44
CA LEU A 205 1.08 -28.42 7.25
C LEU A 205 -0.25 -27.69 7.03
N SER A 206 -1.24 -28.41 6.48
CA SER A 206 -2.57 -27.82 6.28
C SER A 206 -3.27 -27.63 7.63
N LEU A 207 -3.74 -26.40 7.86
CA LEU A 207 -4.55 -26.01 9.01
C LEU A 207 -6.00 -25.74 8.58
N PRO A 208 -6.98 -25.85 9.50
CA PRO A 208 -8.33 -25.34 9.24
C PRO A 208 -8.26 -23.85 8.89
N SER A 209 -8.80 -23.49 7.73
CA SER A 209 -8.82 -22.07 7.31
C SER A 209 -9.78 -21.27 8.19
N PRO A 210 -9.35 -20.16 8.81
CA PRO A 210 -10.23 -19.23 9.48
C PRO A 210 -10.89 -18.26 8.50
N PHE A 211 -10.51 -18.32 7.22
CA PHE A 211 -11.03 -17.45 6.17
C PHE A 211 -12.26 -18.04 5.51
N ASP A 212 -13.19 -17.17 5.18
CA ASP A 212 -14.34 -17.50 4.33
C ASP A 212 -14.36 -16.49 3.16
N ASN A 213 -13.89 -16.95 2.00
CA ASN A 213 -13.84 -16.14 0.78
C ASN A 213 -14.98 -16.48 -0.19
N ARG A 214 -16.00 -17.19 0.23
CA ARG A 214 -17.20 -17.42 -0.60
C ARG A 214 -17.87 -16.08 -0.94
N GLY A 215 -18.12 -15.86 -2.23
CA GLY A 215 -18.67 -14.61 -2.74
C GLY A 215 -17.66 -13.47 -2.90
N ASN A 216 -16.39 -13.70 -2.54
CA ASN A 216 -15.28 -12.78 -2.82
C ASN A 216 -14.64 -13.11 -4.19
N TYR A 217 -13.78 -12.21 -4.64
CA TYR A 217 -13.13 -12.32 -5.96
C TYR A 217 -11.63 -12.08 -5.83
N VAL A 218 -10.86 -12.74 -6.69
CA VAL A 218 -9.43 -12.44 -6.88
C VAL A 218 -9.31 -11.43 -8.02
N ILE A 219 -8.78 -10.24 -7.72
CA ILE A 219 -8.76 -9.11 -8.65
C ILE A 219 -7.40 -8.39 -8.68
N SER A 220 -7.20 -7.53 -9.67
CA SER A 220 -6.21 -6.45 -9.62
C SER A 220 -6.89 -5.18 -9.10
N LEU A 221 -6.46 -4.69 -7.93
CA LEU A 221 -7.04 -3.48 -7.35
C LEU A 221 -6.67 -2.22 -8.13
N SER A 222 -5.51 -2.22 -8.81
CA SER A 222 -5.13 -1.12 -9.69
C SER A 222 -6.09 -0.98 -10.88
N GLN A 223 -6.54 -2.11 -11.45
CA GLN A 223 -7.53 -2.11 -12.53
C GLN A 223 -8.92 -1.68 -12.03
N LEU A 224 -9.34 -2.17 -10.85
CA LEU A 224 -10.59 -1.73 -10.25
C LEU A 224 -10.59 -0.23 -9.95
N ALA A 225 -9.48 0.33 -9.46
CA ALA A 225 -9.37 1.76 -9.20
C ALA A 225 -9.49 2.58 -10.51
N ARG A 226 -8.87 2.13 -11.62
CA ARG A 226 -9.05 2.79 -12.93
C ARG A 226 -10.51 2.79 -13.37
N TRP A 227 -11.18 1.65 -13.24
CA TRP A 227 -12.61 1.54 -13.59
C TRP A 227 -13.48 2.46 -12.72
N LEU A 228 -13.23 2.51 -11.40
CA LEU A 228 -13.93 3.43 -10.50
C LEU A 228 -13.64 4.90 -10.85
N GLY A 229 -12.41 5.21 -11.30
CA GLY A 229 -12.05 6.53 -11.79
C GLY A 229 -12.92 6.95 -12.98
N GLY A 230 -13.04 6.08 -13.99
CA GLY A 230 -13.94 6.32 -15.13
C GLY A 230 -15.39 6.53 -14.70
N LYS A 231 -15.89 5.72 -13.73
CA LYS A 231 -17.24 5.92 -13.17
C LYS A 231 -17.43 7.25 -12.45
N ALA A 232 -16.41 7.73 -11.76
CA ALA A 232 -16.46 9.04 -11.11
C ALA A 232 -16.49 10.19 -12.14
N GLU A 233 -15.68 10.08 -13.22
CA GLU A 233 -15.66 11.05 -14.32
C GLU A 233 -16.97 11.05 -15.12
N GLU A 234 -17.56 9.88 -15.40
CA GLU A 234 -18.89 9.75 -16.04
C GLU A 234 -19.99 10.50 -15.27
N LEU A 235 -19.86 10.58 -13.93
CA LEU A 235 -20.78 11.29 -13.05
C LEU A 235 -20.43 12.80 -12.89
N GLY A 236 -19.37 13.28 -13.55
CA GLY A 236 -18.96 14.68 -13.52
C GLY A 236 -18.02 15.06 -12.37
N THR A 237 -17.22 14.10 -11.87
CA THR A 237 -16.10 14.40 -10.98
C THR A 237 -14.86 14.77 -11.79
N GLU A 238 -14.16 15.83 -11.39
CA GLU A 238 -12.87 16.18 -11.99
C GLU A 238 -11.73 15.43 -11.29
N ILE A 239 -10.97 14.64 -12.03
CA ILE A 239 -9.82 13.90 -11.49
C ILE A 239 -8.54 14.47 -12.06
N TYR A 240 -7.58 14.81 -11.18
CA TYR A 240 -6.29 15.38 -11.53
C TYR A 240 -5.13 14.43 -11.19
N PRO A 241 -4.78 13.48 -12.07
CA PRO A 241 -3.59 12.66 -11.92
C PRO A 241 -2.31 13.51 -12.15
N GLY A 242 -1.21 13.12 -11.53
CA GLY A 242 0.06 13.85 -11.61
C GLY A 242 0.14 15.07 -10.68
N PHE A 243 -0.88 15.34 -9.86
CA PHE A 243 -0.88 16.43 -8.91
C PHE A 243 -0.67 15.92 -7.48
N ALA A 244 0.46 16.26 -6.89
CA ALA A 244 0.84 15.81 -5.57
C ALA A 244 0.45 16.81 -4.50
N ALA A 245 -0.57 16.50 -3.70
CA ALA A 245 -0.95 17.30 -2.51
C ALA A 245 0.18 17.25 -1.48
N SER A 246 0.82 18.39 -1.21
CA SER A 246 2.02 18.50 -0.38
C SER A 246 1.82 19.27 0.91
N GLU A 247 0.81 20.12 0.96
CA GLU A 247 0.50 20.94 2.13
C GLU A 247 -1.01 21.05 2.35
N VAL A 248 -1.38 21.30 3.60
CA VAL A 248 -2.76 21.59 4.02
C VAL A 248 -2.91 23.10 4.15
N LEU A 249 -3.95 23.64 3.58
CA LEU A 249 -4.28 25.06 3.68
C LEU A 249 -5.24 25.29 4.85
N PHE A 250 -4.95 26.31 5.67
CA PHE A 250 -5.74 26.67 6.84
C PHE A 250 -6.27 28.09 6.72
N ASP A 251 -7.44 28.34 7.28
CA ASP A 251 -7.96 29.70 7.49
C ASP A 251 -7.39 30.32 8.80
N ALA A 252 -7.84 31.54 9.10
CA ALA A 252 -7.44 32.25 10.31
C ALA A 252 -7.91 31.59 11.62
N ASN A 253 -8.88 30.67 11.56
CA ASN A 253 -9.43 29.93 12.70
C ASN A 253 -8.86 28.50 12.78
N ASP A 254 -7.80 28.23 12.02
CA ASP A 254 -7.20 26.89 11.94
C ASP A 254 -8.12 25.80 11.31
N ASN A 255 -9.19 26.16 10.58
CA ASN A 255 -9.94 25.20 9.81
C ASN A 255 -9.19 24.86 8.52
N VAL A 256 -9.26 23.60 8.08
CA VAL A 256 -8.76 23.20 6.77
C VAL A 256 -9.69 23.75 5.68
N VAL A 257 -9.11 24.47 4.73
CA VAL A 257 -9.82 25.07 3.60
C VAL A 257 -9.35 24.55 2.25
N GLY A 258 -8.58 23.47 2.24
CA GLY A 258 -8.08 22.85 1.01
C GLY A 258 -6.66 22.34 1.14
N ILE A 259 -6.02 22.16 -0.03
CA ILE A 259 -4.63 21.67 -0.14
C ILE A 259 -3.83 22.51 -1.12
N GLY A 260 -2.51 22.56 -0.93
CA GLY A 260 -1.56 23.04 -1.92
C GLY A 260 -0.86 21.88 -2.60
N THR A 261 -0.72 21.95 -3.93
CA THR A 261 0.07 20.98 -4.68
C THR A 261 1.53 21.38 -4.69
N LYS A 262 2.41 20.42 -4.99
CA LYS A 262 3.86 20.66 -5.03
C LYS A 262 4.25 21.37 -6.30
N ASP A 263 5.25 22.27 -6.21
CA ASP A 263 5.91 22.86 -7.38
C ASP A 263 6.59 21.76 -8.22
N MET A 264 6.53 21.89 -9.53
CA MET A 264 7.15 20.99 -10.50
C MET A 264 8.35 21.68 -11.17
N GLY A 265 9.30 20.87 -11.69
CA GLY A 265 10.46 21.43 -12.37
C GLY A 265 11.45 22.16 -11.45
N ILE A 266 11.63 21.65 -10.23
CA ILE A 266 12.70 22.07 -9.31
C ILE A 266 13.87 21.10 -9.46
N ALA A 267 15.06 21.60 -9.71
CA ALA A 267 16.29 20.83 -9.79
C ALA A 267 16.77 20.36 -8.41
N LYS A 268 17.71 19.41 -8.39
CA LYS A 268 18.24 18.81 -7.15
C LYS A 268 18.87 19.83 -6.21
N ASP A 269 19.47 20.89 -6.75
CA ASP A 269 20.07 22.00 -6.00
C ASP A 269 19.05 23.06 -5.54
N GLY A 270 17.76 22.89 -5.87
CA GLY A 270 16.67 23.81 -5.53
C GLY A 270 16.43 24.91 -6.58
N SER A 271 17.20 24.97 -7.67
CA SER A 271 16.98 25.92 -8.75
C SER A 271 15.74 25.55 -9.59
N LYS A 272 15.17 26.54 -10.27
CA LYS A 272 14.04 26.33 -11.18
C LYS A 272 14.55 25.90 -12.55
N LYS A 273 14.03 24.79 -13.07
CA LYS A 273 14.27 24.32 -14.43
C LYS A 273 13.46 25.14 -15.45
N GLU A 274 13.74 24.98 -16.74
CA GLU A 274 12.99 25.62 -17.83
C GLU A 274 11.49 25.23 -17.81
N ASN A 275 11.17 24.01 -17.39
CA ASN A 275 9.80 23.50 -17.26
C ASN A 275 9.19 23.74 -15.87
N PHE A 276 9.71 24.70 -15.10
CA PHE A 276 9.18 25.03 -13.79
C PHE A 276 7.70 25.44 -13.86
N GLN A 277 6.88 24.83 -13.01
CA GLN A 277 5.49 25.17 -12.81
C GLN A 277 5.23 25.28 -11.30
N PRO A 278 4.70 26.44 -10.84
CA PRO A 278 4.30 26.58 -9.45
C PRO A 278 3.15 25.63 -9.12
N GLY A 279 3.12 25.15 -7.90
CA GLY A 279 1.96 24.42 -7.38
C GLY A 279 0.71 25.29 -7.36
N VAL A 280 -0.44 24.62 -7.30
CA VAL A 280 -1.76 25.25 -7.27
C VAL A 280 -2.39 25.06 -5.89
N ASN A 281 -3.07 26.07 -5.39
CA ASN A 281 -3.92 25.97 -4.20
C ASN A 281 -5.31 25.51 -4.62
N ILE A 282 -5.76 24.36 -4.14
CA ILE A 282 -7.08 23.82 -4.41
C ILE A 282 -7.87 23.94 -3.12
N LYS A 283 -8.80 24.89 -3.10
CA LYS A 283 -9.64 25.17 -1.93
C LYS A 283 -10.96 24.41 -2.01
N GLY A 284 -11.48 24.02 -0.86
CA GLY A 284 -12.75 23.32 -0.75
C GLY A 284 -13.50 23.70 0.52
N ARG A 285 -14.83 23.67 0.44
CA ARG A 285 -15.69 23.81 1.63
C ARG A 285 -15.54 22.60 2.54
N VAL A 286 -15.28 21.42 1.95
CA VAL A 286 -14.95 20.17 2.66
C VAL A 286 -13.75 19.53 1.99
N THR A 287 -12.77 19.08 2.80
CA THR A 287 -11.59 18.33 2.33
C THR A 287 -11.60 16.91 2.87
N LEU A 288 -11.61 15.90 1.99
CA LEU A 288 -11.54 14.48 2.34
C LEU A 288 -10.14 13.93 2.07
N ILE A 289 -9.49 13.39 3.11
CA ILE A 289 -8.12 12.88 3.02
C ILE A 289 -8.13 11.36 2.85
N ALA A 290 -7.80 10.88 1.65
CA ALA A 290 -7.83 9.48 1.21
C ALA A 290 -6.45 8.97 0.75
N GLU A 291 -5.36 9.39 1.38
CA GLU A 291 -3.96 9.13 0.96
C GLU A 291 -3.49 7.67 1.14
N GLY A 292 -4.34 6.80 1.69
CA GLY A 292 -3.99 5.42 1.99
C GLY A 292 -3.13 5.27 3.26
N CYS A 293 -2.41 4.14 3.37
CA CYS A 293 -1.60 3.83 4.54
C CYS A 293 -0.51 4.90 4.76
N ARG A 294 -0.44 5.44 5.99
CA ARG A 294 0.55 6.45 6.38
C ARG A 294 0.58 7.66 5.45
N GLY A 295 -0.56 8.32 5.26
CA GLY A 295 -0.66 9.53 4.43
C GLY A 295 0.15 10.69 5.01
N SER A 296 0.79 11.50 4.14
CA SER A 296 1.62 12.61 4.59
C SER A 296 0.80 13.74 5.21
N LEU A 297 -0.33 14.08 4.61
CA LEU A 297 -1.22 15.12 5.13
C LEU A 297 -2.06 14.59 6.27
N SER A 298 -2.54 13.34 6.19
CA SER A 298 -3.31 12.71 7.27
C SER A 298 -2.53 12.64 8.58
N GLU A 299 -1.25 12.25 8.56
CA GLU A 299 -0.44 12.24 9.80
C GLU A 299 -0.21 13.64 10.38
N LYS A 300 -0.05 14.67 9.52
CA LYS A 300 0.05 16.08 9.97
C LYS A 300 -1.26 16.55 10.62
N ILE A 301 -2.41 16.24 10.02
CA ILE A 301 -3.75 16.56 10.52
C ILE A 301 -4.02 15.84 11.84
N ILE A 302 -3.76 14.52 11.92
CA ILE A 302 -3.92 13.72 13.14
C ILE A 302 -3.10 14.33 14.29
N LYS A 303 -1.85 14.71 14.03
CA LYS A 303 -0.98 15.31 15.02
C LYS A 303 -1.43 16.73 15.42
N LYS A 304 -1.79 17.59 14.44
CA LYS A 304 -2.21 18.99 14.69
C LYS A 304 -3.45 19.05 15.58
N TYR A 305 -4.47 18.25 15.26
CA TYR A 305 -5.73 18.25 16.01
C TYR A 305 -5.82 17.20 17.10
N LYS A 306 -4.72 16.46 17.38
CA LYS A 306 -4.65 15.42 18.43
C LYS A 306 -5.76 14.38 18.30
N LEU A 307 -6.07 13.95 17.08
CA LEU A 307 -7.23 13.10 16.76
C LEU A 307 -7.16 11.69 17.38
N ARG A 308 -5.96 11.21 17.76
CA ARG A 308 -5.83 9.93 18.50
C ARG A 308 -6.17 10.12 19.98
N GLU A 309 -5.74 11.21 20.56
CA GLU A 309 -5.99 11.57 21.96
C GLU A 309 -7.48 11.80 22.20
N GLU A 310 -8.18 12.39 21.24
CA GLU A 310 -9.62 12.67 21.30
C GLU A 310 -10.47 11.42 21.60
N VAL A 311 -10.09 10.27 21.04
CA VAL A 311 -10.79 8.99 21.24
C VAL A 311 -9.98 7.97 22.04
N HIS A 312 -8.91 8.39 22.68
CA HIS A 312 -7.97 7.54 23.42
C HIS A 312 -7.43 6.37 22.60
N ALA A 313 -7.23 6.58 21.29
CA ALA A 313 -6.70 5.57 20.41
C ALA A 313 -5.21 5.30 20.66
N GLN A 314 -4.80 4.05 20.45
CA GLN A 314 -3.38 3.69 20.49
C GLN A 314 -2.65 4.19 19.23
N HIS A 315 -1.31 4.14 19.27
CA HIS A 315 -0.50 4.34 18.07
C HIS A 315 -0.88 3.32 17.00
N GLN A 316 -0.69 3.70 15.72
CA GLN A 316 -0.85 2.77 14.60
C GLN A 316 0.36 1.85 14.53
N THR A 317 0.15 0.58 14.21
CA THR A 317 1.19 -0.37 13.82
C THR A 317 1.06 -0.74 12.35
N TYR A 318 2.15 -1.17 11.75
CA TYR A 318 2.21 -1.38 10.31
C TYR A 318 2.90 -2.70 9.96
N ALA A 319 2.62 -3.21 8.77
CA ALA A 319 3.42 -4.24 8.14
C ALA A 319 3.90 -3.78 6.77
N LEU A 320 5.00 -4.36 6.30
CA LEU A 320 5.46 -4.22 4.93
C LEU A 320 4.99 -5.44 4.14
N GLY A 321 4.17 -5.19 3.12
CA GLY A 321 3.81 -6.19 2.11
C GLY A 321 4.68 -6.04 0.88
N ILE A 322 5.29 -7.14 0.45
CA ILE A 322 6.04 -7.26 -0.80
C ILE A 322 5.29 -8.24 -1.68
N LYS A 323 5.14 -7.93 -2.96
CA LYS A 323 4.32 -8.73 -3.88
C LYS A 323 4.97 -8.84 -5.25
N GLU A 324 4.83 -10.01 -5.84
CA GLU A 324 5.09 -10.28 -7.24
C GLU A 324 3.83 -10.83 -7.92
N VAL A 325 3.66 -10.54 -9.21
CA VAL A 325 2.71 -11.21 -10.09
C VAL A 325 3.51 -12.04 -11.06
N TRP A 326 3.19 -13.32 -11.13
CA TRP A 326 3.84 -14.31 -11.98
C TRP A 326 2.89 -14.79 -13.07
N GLU A 327 3.39 -15.05 -14.26
CA GLU A 327 2.75 -15.92 -15.23
C GLU A 327 3.28 -17.33 -15.01
N VAL A 328 2.39 -18.30 -14.84
CA VAL A 328 2.74 -19.72 -14.59
C VAL A 328 2.21 -20.62 -15.67
N ASP A 329 2.72 -21.86 -15.72
CA ASP A 329 2.21 -22.89 -16.62
C ASP A 329 0.72 -23.13 -16.38
N GLU A 330 -0.04 -23.37 -17.44
CA GLU A 330 -1.49 -23.59 -17.41
C GLU A 330 -1.90 -24.75 -16.50
N ASN A 331 -1.13 -25.85 -16.51
CA ASN A 331 -1.36 -27.02 -15.67
C ASN A 331 -1.13 -26.77 -14.17
N LYS A 332 -0.46 -25.67 -13.79
CA LYS A 332 -0.22 -25.23 -12.42
C LYS A 332 -1.21 -24.14 -11.98
N HIS A 333 -1.93 -23.57 -12.92
CA HIS A 333 -2.86 -22.49 -12.68
C HIS A 333 -4.23 -23.01 -12.22
N LYS A 334 -4.81 -22.41 -11.18
CA LYS A 334 -6.12 -22.78 -10.60
C LYS A 334 -6.91 -21.53 -10.26
N PRO A 335 -7.58 -20.91 -11.23
CA PRO A 335 -8.27 -19.63 -11.02
C PRO A 335 -9.14 -19.61 -9.76
N GLY A 336 -8.97 -18.57 -8.95
CA GLY A 336 -9.69 -18.38 -7.70
C GLY A 336 -9.16 -19.18 -6.49
N GLU A 337 -8.08 -19.96 -6.64
CA GLU A 337 -7.44 -20.58 -5.48
C GLU A 337 -6.77 -19.51 -4.62
N VAL A 338 -7.10 -19.51 -3.32
CA VAL A 338 -6.58 -18.60 -2.31
C VAL A 338 -5.80 -19.39 -1.29
N LEU A 339 -4.51 -19.09 -1.14
CA LEU A 339 -3.63 -19.70 -0.15
C LEU A 339 -3.06 -18.62 0.76
N HIS A 340 -3.15 -18.87 2.07
CA HIS A 340 -2.42 -18.10 3.08
C HIS A 340 -1.46 -19.02 3.83
N THR A 341 -0.33 -18.47 4.26
CA THR A 341 0.65 -19.23 5.05
C THR A 341 1.16 -18.45 6.25
N LEU A 342 1.59 -19.17 7.29
CA LEU A 342 2.31 -18.65 8.44
C LEU A 342 3.55 -19.50 8.70
N GLY A 343 4.48 -19.02 9.55
CA GLY A 343 5.67 -19.73 9.97
C GLY A 343 6.88 -19.40 9.10
N TRP A 344 7.61 -20.42 8.63
CA TRP A 344 8.82 -20.22 7.84
C TRP A 344 8.57 -19.32 6.62
N PRO A 345 9.48 -18.38 6.27
CA PRO A 345 10.85 -18.23 6.77
C PRO A 345 10.98 -17.36 8.04
N LEU A 346 9.90 -16.76 8.53
CA LEU A 346 9.92 -15.95 9.74
C LEU A 346 10.09 -16.81 11.00
N ASP A 347 10.68 -16.21 12.03
CA ASP A 347 10.77 -16.81 13.36
C ASP A 347 9.46 -16.70 14.15
N GLN A 348 9.41 -17.30 15.34
CA GLN A 348 8.21 -17.31 16.17
C GLN A 348 7.86 -15.95 16.81
N LYS A 349 8.78 -14.98 16.78
CA LYS A 349 8.62 -13.65 17.38
C LYS A 349 8.26 -12.58 16.36
N THR A 350 8.45 -12.87 15.08
CA THR A 350 8.16 -11.95 13.98
C THR A 350 6.80 -12.29 13.39
N TYR A 351 5.84 -11.38 13.56
CA TYR A 351 4.51 -11.53 12.95
C TYR A 351 4.56 -11.28 11.45
N GLY A 352 3.87 -12.14 10.71
CA GLY A 352 3.82 -12.06 9.26
C GLY A 352 3.40 -13.38 8.64
N GLY A 353 3.52 -13.46 7.32
CA GLY A 353 3.18 -14.65 6.56
C GLY A 353 3.17 -14.37 5.06
N SER A 354 2.66 -15.31 4.29
CA SER A 354 2.56 -15.13 2.85
C SER A 354 1.16 -15.47 2.33
N PHE A 355 0.93 -15.03 1.11
CA PHE A 355 -0.27 -15.39 0.36
C PHE A 355 0.11 -15.76 -1.07
N MET A 356 -0.70 -16.60 -1.70
CA MET A 356 -0.61 -16.92 -3.13
C MET A 356 -2.01 -17.08 -3.68
N TYR A 357 -2.37 -16.26 -4.68
CA TYR A 357 -3.71 -16.18 -5.25
C TYR A 357 -3.66 -16.32 -6.75
N HIS A 358 -4.46 -17.23 -7.29
CA HIS A 358 -4.55 -17.47 -8.72
C HIS A 358 -5.59 -16.52 -9.34
N MET A 359 -5.10 -15.61 -10.15
CA MET A 359 -5.88 -14.58 -10.88
C MET A 359 -6.41 -15.14 -12.21
N SER A 360 -6.83 -14.29 -13.15
CA SER A 360 -7.08 -14.66 -14.55
C SER A 360 -5.77 -14.90 -15.33
N ASP A 361 -5.87 -15.35 -16.57
CA ASP A 361 -4.81 -15.33 -17.59
C ASP A 361 -3.48 -15.97 -17.13
N ARG A 362 -3.55 -17.12 -16.44
CA ARG A 362 -2.39 -17.84 -15.89
C ARG A 362 -1.56 -17.02 -14.90
N GLN A 363 -2.12 -15.92 -14.38
CA GLN A 363 -1.43 -15.08 -13.42
C GLN A 363 -1.60 -15.59 -11.99
N VAL A 364 -0.52 -15.52 -11.23
CA VAL A 364 -0.47 -15.85 -9.80
C VAL A 364 0.16 -14.68 -9.06
N ALA A 365 -0.60 -14.09 -8.14
CA ALA A 365 -0.06 -13.12 -7.22
C ALA A 365 0.51 -13.82 -6.00
N ILE A 366 1.80 -13.63 -5.73
CA ILE A 366 2.44 -14.09 -4.50
C ILE A 366 2.93 -12.88 -3.71
N GLY A 367 2.67 -12.88 -2.41
CA GLY A 367 3.13 -11.81 -1.54
C GLY A 367 3.59 -12.31 -0.18
N PHE A 368 4.40 -11.48 0.46
CA PHE A 368 4.97 -11.71 1.77
C PHE A 368 4.80 -10.48 2.64
N VAL A 369 4.27 -10.67 3.82
CA VAL A 369 3.95 -9.60 4.77
C VAL A 369 4.77 -9.77 6.03
N VAL A 370 5.46 -8.71 6.45
CA VAL A 370 6.24 -8.69 7.70
C VAL A 370 5.83 -7.47 8.51
N ALA A 371 5.37 -7.69 9.73
CA ALA A 371 5.06 -6.60 10.66
C ALA A 371 6.31 -5.79 10.97
N LEU A 372 6.22 -4.46 10.95
CA LEU A 372 7.37 -3.58 11.13
C LEU A 372 7.83 -3.46 12.60
N ASN A 373 7.11 -4.08 13.54
CA ASN A 373 7.54 -4.17 14.93
C ASN A 373 8.54 -5.33 15.19
N TYR A 374 9.12 -5.95 14.15
CA TYR A 374 10.15 -6.97 14.35
C TYR A 374 11.40 -6.40 15.05
N HIS A 375 12.08 -7.26 15.84
CA HIS A 375 13.14 -6.84 16.73
C HIS A 375 14.55 -6.92 16.14
N ASN A 376 14.79 -7.86 15.22
CA ASN A 376 16.12 -8.12 14.70
C ASN A 376 16.50 -7.13 13.58
N PRO A 377 17.48 -6.22 13.77
CA PRO A 377 17.87 -5.25 12.75
C PRO A 377 18.52 -5.88 11.51
N PHE A 378 18.93 -7.14 11.58
CA PHE A 378 19.50 -7.88 10.45
C PHE A 378 18.44 -8.54 9.55
N LEU A 379 17.16 -8.53 9.95
CA LEU A 379 16.10 -9.07 9.12
C LEU A 379 15.90 -8.19 7.89
N ASN A 380 15.93 -8.82 6.71
CA ASN A 380 15.65 -8.18 5.44
C ASN A 380 14.36 -8.76 4.84
N PRO A 381 13.24 -8.02 4.88
CA PRO A 381 11.96 -8.51 4.38
C PRO A 381 11.98 -8.95 2.91
N TYR A 382 12.78 -8.28 2.07
CA TYR A 382 12.95 -8.66 0.67
C TYR A 382 13.62 -10.04 0.53
N GLU A 383 14.72 -10.25 1.23
CA GLU A 383 15.46 -11.52 1.19
C GLU A 383 14.64 -12.68 1.80
N GLU A 384 13.87 -12.42 2.87
CA GLU A 384 12.94 -13.43 3.40
C GLU A 384 11.86 -13.81 2.37
N PHE A 385 11.37 -12.84 1.58
CA PHE A 385 10.44 -13.13 0.49
C PHE A 385 11.11 -13.94 -0.63
N GLN A 386 12.36 -13.61 -1.03
CA GLN A 386 13.10 -14.41 -2.02
C GLN A 386 13.31 -15.84 -1.53
N LYS A 387 13.66 -16.01 -0.27
CA LYS A 387 13.84 -17.32 0.39
C LYS A 387 12.54 -18.13 0.42
N LEU A 388 11.38 -17.50 0.72
CA LEU A 388 10.06 -18.15 0.70
C LEU A 388 9.79 -18.87 -0.62
N LYS A 389 10.14 -18.28 -1.76
CA LYS A 389 9.85 -18.83 -3.09
C LYS A 389 10.54 -20.19 -3.34
N HIS A 390 11.61 -20.48 -2.62
CA HIS A 390 12.29 -21.77 -2.66
C HIS A 390 11.64 -22.87 -1.79
N HIS A 391 10.63 -22.53 -0.99
CA HIS A 391 9.91 -23.54 -0.21
C HIS A 391 9.22 -24.54 -1.17
N PRO A 392 9.38 -25.88 -0.97
CA PRO A 392 8.90 -26.88 -1.94
C PRO A 392 7.44 -26.71 -2.35
N ALA A 393 6.55 -26.39 -1.39
CA ALA A 393 5.12 -26.20 -1.66
C ALA A 393 4.81 -24.92 -2.46
N ILE A 394 5.64 -23.88 -2.38
CA ILE A 394 5.51 -22.63 -3.14
C ILE A 394 6.18 -22.77 -4.51
N LYS A 395 7.42 -23.30 -4.51
CA LYS A 395 8.20 -23.56 -5.72
C LYS A 395 7.41 -24.34 -6.75
N ALA A 396 6.66 -25.37 -6.33
CA ALA A 396 5.87 -26.22 -7.22
C ALA A 396 4.93 -25.43 -8.18
N THR A 397 4.40 -24.30 -7.73
CA THR A 397 3.55 -23.43 -8.56
C THR A 397 4.38 -22.50 -9.46
N LEU A 398 5.46 -21.91 -8.93
CA LEU A 398 6.21 -20.84 -9.60
C LEU A 398 7.26 -21.34 -10.59
N GLU A 399 7.79 -22.57 -10.41
CA GLU A 399 8.86 -23.12 -11.24
C GLU A 399 8.45 -23.20 -12.71
N GLY A 400 9.29 -22.68 -13.60
CA GLY A 400 9.02 -22.55 -15.04
C GLY A 400 8.20 -21.32 -15.41
N GLY A 401 7.69 -20.56 -14.44
CA GLY A 401 6.99 -19.28 -14.65
C GLY A 401 7.93 -18.10 -14.81
N SER A 402 7.35 -16.94 -15.04
CA SER A 402 8.06 -15.66 -15.17
C SER A 402 7.40 -14.55 -14.35
N VAL A 403 8.23 -13.67 -13.77
CA VAL A 403 7.74 -12.50 -13.02
C VAL A 403 7.33 -11.39 -13.97
N LEU A 404 6.07 -10.99 -13.89
CA LEU A 404 5.49 -9.90 -14.67
C LEU A 404 5.66 -8.55 -13.96
N GLN A 405 5.41 -8.50 -12.65
CA GLN A 405 5.43 -7.25 -11.89
C GLN A 405 5.90 -7.49 -10.46
N TYR A 406 6.57 -6.48 -9.89
CA TYR A 406 7.04 -6.43 -8.50
C TYR A 406 6.58 -5.13 -7.83
N GLY A 407 6.25 -5.18 -6.56
CA GLY A 407 5.91 -4.00 -5.79
C GLY A 407 5.95 -4.22 -4.29
N ALA A 408 5.96 -3.11 -3.55
CA ALA A 408 5.90 -3.14 -2.09
C ALA A 408 5.09 -1.96 -1.56
N ARG A 409 4.36 -2.21 -0.45
CA ARG A 409 3.60 -1.19 0.26
C ARG A 409 3.41 -1.56 1.71
N THR A 410 3.40 -0.56 2.59
CA THR A 410 2.97 -0.77 3.97
C THR A 410 1.45 -0.82 4.06
N LEU A 411 0.98 -1.50 5.09
CA LEU A 411 -0.43 -1.61 5.45
C LEU A 411 -0.62 -1.39 6.94
N ASN A 412 -1.81 -0.90 7.32
CA ASN A 412 -2.18 -0.64 8.70
C ASN A 412 -2.50 -1.96 9.42
N GLU A 413 -1.90 -2.19 10.58
CA GLU A 413 -2.18 -3.36 11.41
C GLU A 413 -2.69 -3.03 12.82
N GLY A 414 -2.81 -1.75 13.15
CA GLY A 414 -3.30 -1.33 14.46
C GLY A 414 -4.76 -1.69 14.73
N GLY A 415 -5.56 -1.93 13.68
CA GLY A 415 -6.94 -2.32 13.80
C GLY A 415 -7.79 -1.30 14.55
N PHE A 416 -8.87 -1.77 15.19
CA PHE A 416 -9.86 -0.94 15.87
C PHE A 416 -9.27 0.02 16.91
N GLN A 417 -8.29 -0.43 17.70
CA GLN A 417 -7.69 0.35 18.80
C GLN A 417 -6.91 1.56 18.32
N SER A 418 -6.48 1.58 17.06
CA SER A 418 -5.60 2.62 16.49
C SER A 418 -6.34 3.60 15.58
N ILE A 419 -7.66 3.47 15.45
CA ILE A 419 -8.49 4.37 14.65
C ILE A 419 -8.54 5.73 15.35
N PRO A 420 -8.06 6.84 14.73
CA PRO A 420 -8.19 8.17 15.29
C PRO A 420 -9.63 8.67 15.15
N TYR A 421 -9.99 9.73 15.84
CA TYR A 421 -11.18 10.49 15.50
C TYR A 421 -11.07 10.97 14.04
N PRO A 422 -11.97 10.58 13.14
CA PRO A 422 -11.72 10.76 11.72
C PRO A 422 -12.17 12.12 11.18
N VAL A 423 -12.78 12.98 12.00
CA VAL A 423 -13.26 14.29 11.60
C VAL A 423 -12.32 15.38 12.15
N PHE A 424 -12.08 16.39 11.34
CA PHE A 424 -11.33 17.58 11.72
C PHE A 424 -12.04 18.83 11.18
N PRO A 425 -11.75 20.03 11.69
CA PRO A 425 -12.35 21.25 11.18
C PRO A 425 -12.09 21.45 9.69
N GLY A 426 -13.16 21.42 8.87
CA GLY A 426 -13.09 21.55 7.41
C GLY A 426 -12.99 20.23 6.64
N GLY A 427 -13.09 19.05 7.31
CA GLY A 427 -13.06 17.78 6.56
C GLY A 427 -13.01 16.50 7.36
N ALA A 428 -12.60 15.43 6.70
CA ALA A 428 -12.49 14.09 7.31
C ALA A 428 -11.37 13.24 6.70
N ILE A 429 -10.89 12.26 7.47
CA ILE A 429 -9.94 11.24 7.04
C ILE A 429 -10.71 9.97 6.73
N ILE A 430 -10.46 9.35 5.56
CA ILE A 430 -11.18 8.17 5.07
C ILE A 430 -10.23 7.05 4.66
N GLY A 431 -10.76 5.84 4.61
CA GLY A 431 -10.02 4.64 4.19
C GLY A 431 -8.85 4.28 5.10
N CYS A 432 -7.79 3.77 4.50
CA CYS A 432 -6.59 3.36 5.23
C CYS A 432 -5.82 4.54 5.87
N SER A 433 -6.09 5.78 5.48
CA SER A 433 -5.54 6.95 6.17
C SER A 433 -6.03 7.04 7.63
N ALA A 434 -7.25 6.56 7.90
CA ALA A 434 -7.80 6.40 9.24
C ALA A 434 -7.55 5.00 9.85
N GLY A 435 -7.02 4.04 9.07
CA GLY A 435 -6.69 2.71 9.57
C GLY A 435 -7.82 1.67 9.47
N PHE A 436 -8.78 1.82 8.56
CA PHE A 436 -9.94 0.93 8.43
C PHE A 436 -9.62 -0.42 7.75
N LEU A 437 -8.48 -1.03 8.03
CA LEU A 437 -8.16 -2.37 7.53
C LEU A 437 -8.60 -3.44 8.53
N ASN A 438 -9.32 -4.46 8.05
CA ASN A 438 -9.63 -5.64 8.83
C ASN A 438 -8.46 -6.62 8.74
N VAL A 439 -7.57 -6.59 9.75
CA VAL A 439 -6.31 -7.35 9.76
C VAL A 439 -6.55 -8.86 9.67
N PRO A 440 -7.38 -9.51 10.51
CA PRO A 440 -7.60 -10.95 10.43
C PRO A 440 -8.29 -11.41 9.16
N LYS A 441 -9.08 -10.57 8.50
CA LYS A 441 -9.63 -10.88 7.16
C LYS A 441 -8.62 -10.65 6.03
N ILE A 442 -7.52 -9.94 6.28
CA ILE A 442 -6.55 -9.48 5.27
C ILE A 442 -7.26 -8.65 4.17
N LYS A 443 -8.27 -7.87 4.55
CA LYS A 443 -9.11 -7.08 3.65
C LYS A 443 -9.35 -5.69 4.20
N GLY A 444 -9.22 -4.68 3.35
CA GLY A 444 -9.44 -3.29 3.72
C GLY A 444 -10.16 -2.47 2.63
N THR A 445 -10.30 -3.02 1.42
CA THR A 445 -10.88 -2.26 0.31
C THR A 445 -12.36 -1.97 0.54
N HIS A 446 -13.16 -2.95 0.98
CA HIS A 446 -14.58 -2.78 1.26
C HIS A 446 -14.84 -1.78 2.40
N THR A 447 -14.06 -1.83 3.49
CA THR A 447 -14.17 -0.88 4.60
C THR A 447 -13.72 0.53 4.19
N ALA A 448 -12.68 0.64 3.36
CA ALA A 448 -12.21 1.90 2.81
C ALA A 448 -13.26 2.56 1.89
N MET A 449 -13.86 1.79 0.98
CA MET A 449 -14.95 2.25 0.11
C MET A 449 -16.15 2.74 0.93
N LYS A 450 -16.62 1.93 1.90
CA LYS A 450 -17.76 2.31 2.74
C LYS A 450 -17.49 3.56 3.57
N SER A 451 -16.28 3.72 4.10
CA SER A 451 -15.91 4.94 4.81
C SER A 451 -15.96 6.18 3.91
N GLY A 452 -15.55 6.04 2.64
CA GLY A 452 -15.68 7.09 1.64
C GLY A 452 -17.13 7.48 1.38
N MET A 453 -18.02 6.49 1.21
CA MET A 453 -19.46 6.71 1.03
C MET A 453 -20.07 7.48 2.21
N LEU A 454 -19.78 7.06 3.44
CA LEU A 454 -20.31 7.70 4.65
C LEU A 454 -19.78 9.13 4.83
N ALA A 455 -18.52 9.38 4.48
CA ALA A 455 -17.95 10.72 4.51
C ALA A 455 -18.56 11.62 3.42
N ALA A 456 -18.88 11.07 2.25
CA ALA A 456 -19.58 11.76 1.18
C ALA A 456 -20.99 12.18 1.61
N GLU A 457 -21.73 11.29 2.25
CA GLU A 457 -23.06 11.58 2.80
C GLU A 457 -23.01 12.73 3.84
N ALA A 458 -22.02 12.69 4.73
CA ALA A 458 -21.81 13.77 5.71
C ALA A 458 -21.38 15.08 5.05
N ALA A 459 -20.49 15.04 4.06
CA ALA A 459 -20.05 16.23 3.32
C ALA A 459 -21.21 16.87 2.54
N PHE A 460 -22.04 16.04 1.89
CA PHE A 460 -23.24 16.53 1.21
C PHE A 460 -24.18 17.24 2.19
N SER A 461 -24.49 16.61 3.32
CA SER A 461 -25.37 17.20 4.34
C SER A 461 -24.75 18.45 4.98
N ALA A 462 -23.43 18.49 5.16
CA ALA A 462 -22.74 19.68 5.68
C ALA A 462 -22.84 20.87 4.72
N ILE A 463 -22.71 20.62 3.41
CA ILE A 463 -22.73 21.68 2.40
C ILE A 463 -24.15 22.11 2.04
N HIS A 464 -25.06 21.16 1.85
CA HIS A 464 -26.41 21.40 1.32
C HIS A 464 -27.45 21.69 2.42
N GLU A 465 -27.32 21.00 3.57
CA GLU A 465 -28.27 21.06 4.68
C GLU A 465 -27.76 21.92 5.86
N GLY A 466 -26.48 22.36 5.81
CA GLY A 466 -25.85 23.13 6.90
C GLY A 466 -25.54 22.30 8.16
N LEU A 467 -25.50 20.97 8.03
CA LEU A 467 -25.15 20.06 9.13
C LEU A 467 -23.64 20.07 9.41
N ASN A 468 -23.22 19.33 10.43
CA ASN A 468 -21.84 19.24 10.84
C ASN A 468 -21.20 17.94 10.28
N MET A 469 -19.92 17.99 9.89
CA MET A 469 -19.14 16.82 9.48
C MET A 469 -19.05 15.72 10.56
N ASN A 470 -19.38 16.01 11.82
CA ASN A 470 -19.46 15.00 12.89
C ASN A 470 -20.46 13.90 12.60
N THR A 471 -21.46 14.14 11.75
CA THR A 471 -22.38 13.10 11.26
C THR A 471 -21.65 11.94 10.61
N TYR A 472 -20.47 12.16 10.03
CA TYR A 472 -19.61 11.07 9.52
C TYR A 472 -19.19 10.10 10.64
N TRP A 473 -18.75 10.63 11.80
CA TRP A 473 -18.37 9.81 12.93
C TRP A 473 -19.55 8.98 13.46
N ASP A 474 -20.72 9.58 13.59
CA ASP A 474 -21.91 8.90 14.07
C ASP A 474 -22.38 7.82 13.08
N ASN A 475 -22.40 8.12 11.79
CA ASN A 475 -22.74 7.17 10.74
C ASN A 475 -21.75 6.01 10.68
N LEU A 476 -20.44 6.30 10.82
CA LEU A 476 -19.39 5.27 10.85
C LEU A 476 -19.59 4.30 12.02
N ARG A 477 -19.82 4.82 13.23
CA ARG A 477 -20.05 4.02 14.44
C ARG A 477 -21.30 3.13 14.34
N ASN A 478 -22.33 3.59 13.65
CA ASN A 478 -23.55 2.83 13.43
C ASN A 478 -23.44 1.83 12.27
N SER A 479 -22.41 1.95 11.42
CA SER A 479 -22.23 1.13 10.24
C SER A 479 -21.73 -0.29 10.55
N TRP A 480 -21.80 -1.15 9.52
CA TRP A 480 -21.22 -2.47 9.59
C TRP A 480 -19.67 -2.45 9.65
N VAL A 481 -19.02 -1.40 9.14
CA VAL A 481 -17.56 -1.23 9.22
C VAL A 481 -17.10 -1.23 10.68
N TRP A 482 -17.75 -0.43 11.51
CA TRP A 482 -17.41 -0.31 12.93
C TRP A 482 -17.60 -1.63 13.67
N LYS A 483 -18.73 -2.30 13.43
CA LYS A 483 -19.03 -3.60 14.03
C LYS A 483 -18.03 -4.68 13.63
N GLU A 484 -17.64 -4.69 12.35
CA GLU A 484 -16.66 -5.63 11.81
C GLU A 484 -15.27 -5.42 12.43
N LEU A 485 -14.78 -4.17 12.45
CA LEU A 485 -13.48 -3.85 13.02
C LEU A 485 -13.45 -4.07 14.54
N TYR A 486 -14.54 -3.78 15.25
CA TYR A 486 -14.66 -4.07 16.68
C TYR A 486 -14.58 -5.59 16.96
N ALA A 487 -15.25 -6.40 16.18
CA ALA A 487 -15.18 -7.85 16.31
C ALA A 487 -13.76 -8.42 16.05
N ALA A 488 -12.99 -7.72 15.21
CA ALA A 488 -11.63 -8.11 14.83
C ALA A 488 -10.53 -7.61 15.79
N ARG A 489 -10.87 -6.81 16.81
CA ARG A 489 -9.92 -5.99 17.60
C ARG A 489 -8.81 -6.77 18.33
N ASN A 490 -9.05 -8.03 18.72
CA ASN A 490 -8.11 -8.78 19.54
C ASN A 490 -7.14 -9.68 18.75
N TYR A 491 -7.35 -9.86 17.44
CA TYR A 491 -6.53 -10.78 16.66
C TYR A 491 -5.08 -10.32 16.55
N ARG A 492 -4.84 -9.12 16.00
CA ARG A 492 -3.47 -8.64 15.79
C ARG A 492 -2.68 -8.46 17.09
N PRO A 493 -3.24 -7.86 18.16
CA PRO A 493 -2.51 -7.71 19.43
C PRO A 493 -2.20 -9.06 20.11
N ALA A 494 -2.93 -10.13 19.83
CA ALA A 494 -2.62 -11.46 20.37
C ALA A 494 -1.22 -11.95 19.94
N PHE A 495 -0.74 -11.54 18.76
CA PHE A 495 0.57 -11.93 18.26
C PHE A 495 1.73 -11.15 18.88
N GLU A 496 1.49 -10.15 19.71
CA GLU A 496 2.53 -9.55 20.55
C GLU A 496 3.14 -10.56 21.55
N TYR A 497 2.40 -11.63 21.86
CA TYR A 497 2.88 -12.74 22.69
C TYR A 497 3.64 -13.82 21.90
N GLY A 498 3.86 -13.62 20.60
CA GLY A 498 4.50 -14.57 19.68
C GLY A 498 3.51 -15.42 18.89
N LEU A 499 4.02 -16.18 17.92
CA LEU A 499 3.21 -16.89 16.92
C LEU A 499 2.26 -17.91 17.52
N LEU A 500 2.77 -18.84 18.37
CA LEU A 500 1.94 -19.91 18.92
C LEU A 500 0.89 -19.42 19.93
N PRO A 501 1.21 -18.56 20.91
CA PRO A 501 0.19 -17.95 21.76
C PRO A 501 -0.81 -17.11 20.96
N GLY A 502 -0.34 -16.35 19.97
CA GLY A 502 -1.18 -15.55 19.09
C GLY A 502 -2.20 -16.40 18.33
N LEU A 503 -1.78 -17.54 17.78
CA LEU A 503 -2.67 -18.49 17.12
C LEU A 503 -3.71 -19.08 18.10
N ALA A 504 -3.30 -19.45 19.31
CA ALA A 504 -4.20 -19.99 20.32
C ALA A 504 -5.27 -18.99 20.75
N ILE A 505 -4.88 -17.74 21.03
CA ILE A 505 -5.80 -16.64 21.38
C ILE A 505 -6.72 -16.34 20.19
N SER A 506 -6.18 -16.24 18.97
CA SER A 506 -6.97 -15.99 17.77
C SER A 506 -7.97 -17.12 17.48
N ALA A 507 -7.58 -18.37 17.71
CA ALA A 507 -8.50 -19.51 17.59
C ALA A 507 -9.64 -19.43 18.64
N ALA A 508 -9.33 -19.09 19.89
CA ALA A 508 -10.33 -18.89 20.92
C ALA A 508 -11.28 -17.73 20.56
N GLU A 509 -10.72 -16.61 20.06
CA GLU A 509 -11.52 -15.46 19.61
C GLU A 509 -12.43 -15.82 18.43
N HIS A 510 -11.94 -16.63 17.49
CA HIS A 510 -12.70 -17.03 16.30
C HIS A 510 -13.78 -18.07 16.61
N TYR A 511 -13.44 -19.17 17.27
CA TYR A 511 -14.33 -20.32 17.42
C TYR A 511 -15.21 -20.25 18.68
N LEU A 512 -14.71 -19.61 19.77
CA LEU A 512 -15.42 -19.57 21.04
C LEU A 512 -16.08 -18.21 21.29
N LEU A 513 -15.33 -17.11 21.24
CA LEU A 513 -15.79 -15.78 21.61
C LEU A 513 -16.49 -15.05 20.46
N ARG A 514 -16.17 -15.40 19.22
CA ARG A 514 -16.78 -14.83 18.00
C ARG A 514 -16.78 -13.30 17.98
N GLY A 515 -15.65 -12.69 18.36
CA GLY A 515 -15.50 -11.24 18.45
C GLY A 515 -16.18 -10.58 19.64
N LYS A 516 -16.75 -11.35 20.58
CA LYS A 516 -17.48 -10.86 21.76
C LYS A 516 -16.66 -10.94 23.05
N ALA A 517 -15.33 -10.97 22.98
CA ALA A 517 -14.50 -10.94 24.17
C ALA A 517 -14.85 -9.75 25.07
N PRO A 518 -14.92 -9.92 26.41
CA PRO A 518 -15.23 -8.82 27.33
C PRO A 518 -14.04 -7.87 27.55
N PHE A 519 -12.91 -8.10 26.88
CA PHE A 519 -11.69 -7.32 26.99
C PHE A 519 -11.21 -6.89 25.60
N THR A 520 -10.31 -5.91 25.60
CA THR A 520 -9.59 -5.46 24.39
C THR A 520 -8.10 -5.52 24.67
N LEU A 521 -7.38 -6.32 23.87
CA LEU A 521 -5.92 -6.41 23.93
C LEU A 521 -5.29 -5.12 23.37
N LYS A 522 -4.11 -4.79 23.87
CA LYS A 522 -3.37 -3.61 23.45
C LYS A 522 -2.14 -4.00 22.62
N HIS A 523 -1.74 -3.11 21.72
CA HIS A 523 -0.45 -3.20 21.05
C HIS A 523 0.69 -2.92 22.01
N GLY A 524 1.87 -3.46 21.70
CA GLY A 524 3.10 -3.22 22.44
C GLY A 524 3.69 -1.84 22.14
N LYS A 525 4.98 -1.81 21.80
CA LYS A 525 5.68 -0.58 21.44
C LYS A 525 5.38 -0.15 20.00
N PRO A 526 5.51 1.15 19.68
CA PRO A 526 5.55 1.61 18.29
C PRO A 526 6.62 0.88 17.47
N ASP A 527 6.40 0.73 16.16
CA ASP A 527 7.25 -0.07 15.28
C ASP A 527 8.72 0.35 15.28
N HIS A 528 9.00 1.66 15.36
CA HIS A 528 10.37 2.18 15.41
C HIS A 528 11.10 1.85 16.71
N GLU A 529 10.37 1.78 17.84
CA GLU A 529 10.93 1.47 19.16
C GLU A 529 11.17 -0.04 19.36
N ALA A 530 10.60 -0.88 18.51
CA ALA A 530 10.71 -2.33 18.62
C ALA A 530 12.08 -2.87 18.20
N THR A 531 12.84 -2.11 17.39
CA THR A 531 14.14 -2.55 16.88
C THR A 531 15.19 -2.62 17.99
N ASN A 532 15.75 -3.81 18.21
CA ASN A 532 16.82 -4.02 19.19
C ASN A 532 18.18 -3.55 18.64
N LEU A 533 19.13 -3.37 19.55
CA LEU A 533 20.52 -3.09 19.18
C LEU A 533 21.14 -4.29 18.44
N ALA A 534 21.92 -4.03 17.41
CA ALA A 534 22.54 -5.05 16.56
C ALA A 534 23.38 -6.08 17.34
N ARG A 535 24.09 -5.63 18.39
CA ARG A 535 24.91 -6.50 19.28
C ARG A 535 24.13 -7.59 20.01
N LEU A 536 22.79 -7.52 20.06
CA LEU A 536 21.91 -8.51 20.68
C LEU A 536 21.45 -9.60 19.69
N HIS A 537 21.86 -9.51 18.43
CA HIS A 537 21.44 -10.41 17.38
C HIS A 537 22.64 -10.88 16.55
N THR A 538 22.51 -12.04 15.96
CA THR A 538 23.46 -12.55 14.95
C THR A 538 23.04 -12.08 13.57
N PRO A 539 23.97 -11.63 12.71
CA PRO A 539 23.67 -11.33 11.31
C PRO A 539 23.03 -12.52 10.60
N ILE A 540 22.07 -12.24 9.73
CA ILE A 540 21.39 -13.26 8.93
C ILE A 540 22.08 -13.33 7.57
N GLU A 541 22.55 -14.54 7.22
CA GLU A 541 23.09 -14.82 5.88
C GLU A 541 21.95 -15.28 4.97
N TYR A 542 21.79 -14.61 3.85
CA TYR A 542 20.81 -14.96 2.83
C TYR A 542 21.47 -15.65 1.65
N PRO A 543 20.82 -16.67 1.05
CA PRO A 543 21.35 -17.32 -0.14
C PRO A 543 21.39 -16.34 -1.32
N LYS A 544 22.38 -16.52 -2.20
CA LYS A 544 22.41 -15.75 -3.45
C LYS A 544 21.20 -16.13 -4.32
N PRO A 545 20.56 -15.16 -4.98
CA PRO A 545 19.45 -15.45 -5.88
C PRO A 545 19.89 -16.28 -7.08
N ASP A 546 19.03 -17.18 -7.53
CA ASP A 546 19.29 -18.09 -8.66
C ASP A 546 18.95 -17.52 -10.04
N GLY A 547 18.29 -16.37 -10.09
CA GLY A 547 17.83 -15.72 -11.32
C GLY A 547 16.62 -16.40 -11.98
N LEU A 548 16.05 -17.44 -11.38
CA LEU A 548 14.90 -18.20 -11.88
C LEU A 548 13.68 -18.05 -10.97
N LEU A 549 13.83 -18.36 -9.70
CA LEU A 549 12.79 -18.19 -8.67
C LEU A 549 13.06 -16.98 -7.79
N SER A 550 14.32 -16.72 -7.50
CA SER A 550 14.75 -15.58 -6.69
C SER A 550 15.63 -14.64 -7.51
N PHE A 551 15.50 -13.36 -7.24
CA PHE A 551 16.15 -12.29 -7.99
C PHE A 551 16.88 -11.36 -7.04
N ASP A 552 17.90 -10.67 -7.55
CA ASP A 552 18.44 -9.50 -6.85
C ASP A 552 17.43 -8.34 -6.85
N MET A 553 17.62 -7.42 -5.93
CA MET A 553 16.69 -6.31 -5.73
C MET A 553 16.60 -5.36 -6.95
N ALA A 554 17.68 -5.21 -7.72
CA ALA A 554 17.69 -4.37 -8.91
C ALA A 554 16.80 -4.95 -10.01
N ASN A 555 16.89 -6.27 -10.23
CA ASN A 555 16.02 -6.99 -11.16
C ASN A 555 14.54 -6.92 -10.76
N SER A 556 14.23 -7.02 -9.46
CA SER A 556 12.85 -6.86 -8.98
C SER A 556 12.38 -5.42 -9.11
N LEU A 557 13.22 -4.45 -8.76
CA LEU A 557 12.89 -3.02 -8.86
C LEU A 557 12.54 -2.61 -10.29
N TYR A 558 13.28 -3.09 -11.29
CA TYR A 558 12.97 -2.85 -12.70
C TYR A 558 11.52 -3.22 -13.05
N ARG A 559 10.99 -4.32 -12.49
CA ARG A 559 9.61 -4.79 -12.71
C ARG A 559 8.53 -3.97 -11.99
N SER A 560 8.91 -3.02 -11.16
CA SER A 560 7.97 -2.08 -10.53
C SER A 560 7.61 -0.92 -11.44
N ASN A 561 8.34 -0.73 -12.54
CA ASN A 561 8.24 0.42 -13.43
C ASN A 561 8.34 1.75 -12.68
N THR A 562 9.07 1.78 -11.53
CA THR A 562 9.25 3.03 -10.79
C THR A 562 10.10 4.01 -11.60
N ASN A 563 9.61 5.22 -11.70
CA ASN A 563 10.29 6.30 -12.40
C ASN A 563 10.11 7.62 -11.64
N HIS A 564 11.23 8.28 -11.34
CA HIS A 564 11.25 9.60 -10.76
C HIS A 564 12.16 10.49 -11.59
N ASP A 565 11.89 11.78 -11.58
CA ASP A 565 12.82 12.76 -12.12
C ASP A 565 14.16 12.66 -11.35
N HIS A 566 15.25 12.37 -12.06
CA HIS A 566 16.58 12.23 -11.45
C HIS A 566 17.12 13.54 -10.90
N ASP A 567 16.67 14.64 -11.47
CA ASP A 567 17.07 15.99 -11.10
C ASP A 567 15.90 16.69 -10.38
N GLN A 568 15.53 16.18 -9.21
CA GLN A 568 14.61 16.80 -8.26
C GLN A 568 15.14 16.66 -6.83
N PRO A 569 14.74 17.55 -5.89
CA PRO A 569 15.10 17.41 -4.49
C PRO A 569 14.61 16.07 -3.93
N SER A 570 15.46 15.41 -3.13
CA SER A 570 15.06 14.15 -2.49
C SER A 570 13.80 14.35 -1.65
N HIS A 571 12.82 13.47 -1.88
CA HIS A 571 11.61 13.43 -1.07
C HIS A 571 11.78 12.63 0.24
N LEU A 572 12.95 12.01 0.42
CA LEU A 572 13.35 11.31 1.64
C LEU A 572 14.29 12.24 2.41
N ARG A 573 13.77 12.90 3.42
CA ARG A 573 14.50 13.91 4.18
C ARG A 573 15.00 13.34 5.49
N LEU A 574 16.24 13.66 5.83
CA LEU A 574 16.80 13.39 7.15
C LEU A 574 16.54 14.61 8.05
N ARG A 575 15.98 14.37 9.24
CA ARG A 575 15.83 15.44 10.26
C ARG A 575 17.17 15.87 10.83
N ASP A 576 18.05 14.89 11.06
CA ASP A 576 19.44 15.10 11.42
C ASP A 576 20.33 14.23 10.51
N PRO A 577 21.16 14.83 9.66
CA PRO A 577 22.04 14.11 8.74
C PRO A 577 23.14 13.29 9.42
N LYS A 578 23.37 13.47 10.73
CA LYS A 578 24.40 12.75 11.49
C LYS A 578 23.91 11.43 12.09
N ILE A 579 22.60 11.23 12.23
CA ILE A 579 22.03 10.01 12.85
C ILE A 579 22.40 8.73 12.10
N PRO A 580 22.38 8.68 10.76
CA PRO A 580 22.74 7.47 10.03
C PRO A 580 24.11 6.91 10.40
N GLU A 581 25.15 7.75 10.36
CA GLU A 581 26.52 7.33 10.64
C GLU A 581 26.81 7.19 12.13
N ASN A 582 26.23 8.04 12.98
CA ASN A 582 26.58 8.08 14.41
C ASN A 582 25.69 7.16 15.28
N VAL A 583 24.51 6.76 14.78
CA VAL A 583 23.55 5.98 15.56
C VAL A 583 23.09 4.74 14.78
N ASN A 584 22.49 4.90 13.56
CA ASN A 584 21.89 3.79 12.86
C ASN A 584 22.94 2.73 12.45
N LEU A 585 24.10 3.17 11.95
CA LEU A 585 25.17 2.26 11.55
C LEU A 585 25.79 1.52 12.76
N PRO A 586 26.30 2.18 13.83
CA PRO A 586 26.95 1.49 14.93
C PRO A 586 25.99 0.72 15.83
N ASP A 587 24.82 1.27 16.14
CA ASP A 587 23.90 0.67 17.11
C ASP A 587 22.97 -0.37 16.50
N TYR A 588 22.54 -0.19 15.24
CA TYR A 588 21.52 -1.00 14.56
C TYR A 588 22.04 -1.64 13.27
N ALA A 589 23.34 -1.52 12.97
CA ALA A 589 23.98 -2.06 11.75
C ALA A 589 23.31 -1.59 10.45
N ALA A 590 22.96 -0.29 10.36
CA ALA A 590 22.33 0.32 9.17
C ALA A 590 21.01 -0.37 8.75
N PRO A 591 19.97 -0.38 9.57
CA PRO A 591 18.75 -1.14 9.33
C PRO A 591 17.98 -0.65 8.10
N GLU A 592 18.13 0.61 7.71
CA GLU A 592 17.50 1.22 6.53
C GLU A 592 17.93 0.56 5.22
N SER A 593 19.13 0.02 5.15
CA SER A 593 19.60 -0.73 3.99
C SER A 593 18.90 -2.08 3.82
N ARG A 594 18.20 -2.56 4.87
CA ARG A 594 17.51 -3.87 4.88
C ARG A 594 15.99 -3.76 4.85
N TYR A 595 15.40 -2.85 5.65
CA TYR A 595 13.93 -2.74 5.62
C TYR A 595 13.41 -2.07 4.35
N CYS A 596 14.26 -1.40 3.57
CA CYS A 596 13.85 -0.82 2.30
C CYS A 596 13.77 -1.89 1.19
N PRO A 597 12.59 -2.12 0.58
CA PRO A 597 12.41 -3.14 -0.45
C PRO A 597 12.82 -2.66 -1.86
N ALA A 598 13.59 -1.56 -1.94
CA ALA A 598 13.90 -0.89 -3.21
C ALA A 598 15.35 -0.39 -3.31
N ARG A 599 16.23 -0.79 -2.38
CA ARG A 599 17.64 -0.38 -2.35
C ARG A 599 17.83 1.14 -2.45
N VAL A 600 17.04 1.87 -1.67
CA VAL A 600 17.12 3.34 -1.61
C VAL A 600 18.31 3.79 -0.76
N TYR A 601 18.63 3.06 0.31
CA TYR A 601 19.64 3.42 1.30
C TYR A 601 20.86 2.53 1.17
N GLU A 602 22.01 3.13 0.92
CA GLU A 602 23.30 2.45 0.82
C GLU A 602 24.37 3.23 1.58
N TYR A 603 25.30 2.51 2.19
CA TYR A 603 26.47 3.12 2.82
C TYR A 603 27.67 2.96 1.88
N VAL A 604 28.20 4.09 1.44
CA VAL A 604 29.35 4.19 0.52
C VAL A 604 30.50 4.82 1.26
N ALA A 605 31.71 4.30 1.06
CA ALA A 605 32.92 4.91 1.63
C ALA A 605 33.17 6.27 0.98
N ASP A 606 33.42 7.30 1.80
CA ASP A 606 33.89 8.59 1.34
C ASP A 606 35.41 8.54 0.98
N GLU A 607 36.00 9.68 0.61
CA GLU A 607 37.44 9.79 0.25
C GLU A 607 38.36 9.39 1.42
N GLU A 608 37.89 9.48 2.66
CA GLU A 608 38.62 9.07 3.87
C GLU A 608 38.35 7.59 4.26
N GLY A 609 37.57 6.85 3.46
CA GLY A 609 37.18 5.47 3.71
C GLY A 609 36.08 5.31 4.77
N LYS A 610 35.44 6.41 5.22
CA LYS A 610 34.35 6.37 6.19
C LYS A 610 33.02 6.10 5.50
N PRO A 611 32.17 5.23 6.06
CA PRO A 611 30.86 4.95 5.49
C PRO A 611 29.94 6.16 5.63
N ARG A 612 29.34 6.59 4.51
CA ARG A 612 28.34 7.67 4.42
C ARG A 612 27.04 7.13 3.84
N LEU A 613 25.92 7.57 4.39
CA LEU A 613 24.63 7.21 3.85
C LEU A 613 24.40 7.89 2.50
N HIS A 614 24.18 7.08 1.46
CA HIS A 614 23.73 7.52 0.15
C HIS A 614 22.25 7.18 -0.05
N ILE A 615 21.44 8.13 -0.53
CA ILE A 615 19.99 7.99 -0.73
C ILE A 615 19.67 8.01 -2.22
N ASN A 616 19.37 6.84 -2.78
CA ASN A 616 18.91 6.65 -4.16
C ASN A 616 17.39 6.89 -4.24
N ALA A 617 16.96 8.14 -4.10
CA ALA A 617 15.53 8.49 -4.02
C ALA A 617 14.74 8.08 -5.27
N GLN A 618 15.38 7.98 -6.43
CA GLN A 618 14.77 7.52 -7.68
C GLN A 618 14.27 6.08 -7.64
N ASN A 619 14.82 5.24 -6.76
CA ASN A 619 14.41 3.85 -6.59
C ASN A 619 13.13 3.69 -5.74
N CYS A 620 12.65 4.77 -5.13
CA CYS A 620 11.60 4.70 -4.11
C CYS A 620 10.26 4.19 -4.67
N LEU A 621 9.69 3.15 -4.04
CA LEU A 621 8.37 2.58 -4.33
C LEU A 621 7.23 3.25 -3.58
N HIS A 622 7.46 4.33 -2.86
CA HIS A 622 6.49 5.01 -2.01
C HIS A 622 5.86 4.11 -0.93
N CYS A 623 6.55 3.05 -0.51
CA CYS A 623 6.04 2.10 0.50
C CYS A 623 5.99 2.69 1.91
N LYS A 624 6.84 3.70 2.22
CA LYS A 624 6.93 4.41 3.51
C LYS A 624 7.43 3.56 4.69
N ALA A 625 8.02 2.40 4.44
CA ALA A 625 8.59 1.57 5.50
C ALA A 625 9.67 2.33 6.29
N CYS A 626 10.45 3.18 5.63
CA CYS A 626 11.51 3.99 6.26
C CYS A 626 10.97 5.04 7.23
N ASP A 627 9.91 5.75 6.86
CA ASP A 627 9.22 6.73 7.73
C ASP A 627 8.60 6.09 9.00
N ILE A 628 8.34 4.77 8.95
CA ILE A 628 7.73 4.02 10.05
C ILE A 628 8.79 3.34 10.91
N LYS A 629 9.76 2.64 10.28
CA LYS A 629 10.66 1.69 10.95
C LYS A 629 11.96 2.29 11.44
N ASP A 630 12.37 3.46 10.92
CA ASP A 630 13.63 4.07 11.35
C ASP A 630 13.69 4.24 12.87
N PRO A 631 14.69 3.65 13.58
CA PRO A 631 14.72 3.60 15.05
C PRO A 631 14.69 4.97 15.73
N LYS A 632 15.16 6.00 15.04
CA LYS A 632 15.18 7.39 15.54
C LYS A 632 14.12 8.27 14.89
N GLN A 633 13.25 7.72 14.05
CA GLN A 633 12.27 8.50 13.26
C GLN A 633 12.94 9.68 12.54
N ASN A 634 14.16 9.45 12.06
CA ASN A 634 15.00 10.46 11.40
C ASN A 634 14.64 10.65 9.93
N ILE A 635 14.11 9.58 9.29
CA ILE A 635 13.73 9.61 7.88
C ILE A 635 12.27 10.08 7.77
N GLU A 636 12.06 11.24 7.16
CA GLU A 636 10.74 11.77 6.84
C GLU A 636 10.46 11.57 5.34
N TRP A 637 9.40 10.82 5.03
CA TRP A 637 8.93 10.69 3.66
C TRP A 637 8.03 11.88 3.31
N THR A 638 8.48 12.72 2.39
CA THR A 638 7.69 13.83 1.84
C THR A 638 7.19 13.49 0.45
N VAL A 639 6.17 14.21 -0.04
CA VAL A 639 5.62 13.95 -1.36
C VAL A 639 6.64 14.36 -2.44
N PRO A 640 7.01 13.49 -3.40
CA PRO A 640 7.86 13.87 -4.55
C PRO A 640 7.10 14.75 -5.53
N GLY A 641 7.73 15.14 -6.62
CA GLY A 641 7.04 15.72 -7.77
C GLY A 641 5.92 14.80 -8.27
N GLY A 642 4.83 15.38 -8.72
CA GLY A 642 3.69 14.61 -9.22
C GLY A 642 4.03 13.82 -10.48
N GLY A 643 3.31 12.71 -10.72
CA GLY A 643 3.52 11.82 -11.86
C GLY A 643 4.67 10.82 -11.72
N GLY A 644 5.54 10.97 -10.71
CA GLY A 644 6.63 10.02 -10.44
C GLY A 644 6.23 8.90 -9.48
N GLY A 645 7.05 7.84 -9.44
CA GLY A 645 6.88 6.69 -8.57
C GLY A 645 6.63 5.39 -9.32
N PRO A 646 6.16 4.33 -8.64
CA PRO A 646 5.85 3.05 -9.28
C PRO A 646 4.68 3.18 -10.25
N SER A 647 4.66 2.32 -11.29
CA SER A 647 3.55 2.24 -12.24
C SER A 647 3.02 0.80 -12.30
N TYR A 648 2.03 0.52 -11.46
CA TYR A 648 1.43 -0.80 -11.35
C TYR A 648 0.24 -0.96 -12.29
N SER A 649 0.23 -2.05 -13.07
CA SER A 649 -0.86 -2.40 -13.98
C SER A 649 -1.67 -3.61 -13.53
N LEU A 650 -1.04 -4.52 -12.74
CA LEU A 650 -1.61 -5.82 -12.35
C LEU A 650 -1.73 -6.01 -10.83
N MET A 651 -1.37 -5.01 -10.01
CA MET A 651 -1.28 -5.13 -8.54
C MET A 651 -2.61 -4.96 -7.80
#